data_2654b4c9b99880c9838e44b470fe041f
#
_entry.id   2654b4c9b99880c9838e44b470fe041f
#
_cell.length_a   1.000
_cell.length_b   1.000
_cell.length_c   1.000
_cell.angle_alpha   90.00
_cell.angle_beta   90.00
_cell.angle_gamma   90.00
#
_symmetry.space_group_name_H-M   'P 1'
#
loop_
_entity.id
_entity.type
_entity.pdbx_description
1 polymer ?
#
loop_
_entity_poly.entity_id
_entity_poly.type
_entity_poly.pdbx_seq_one_letter_code
_entity_poly.pdbx_strand_id
1 'polypeptide(L)'
;MTPYPHLLSPLDLGFTTLPNRVIMGSMHVGLEEAEHGFERMAAFYAERARGGVGLIVTGGIAPNEAGRPWDGGAKLTTAEEVAEHRGITDAVHREGGRIAMQILHFGRYAYHPALVAPSALKAPISPFVPNELTDAEVEQTVEDYVRCAELAKEAGYDGVEVMGSEGYLINEFIAAETNHRTDRWGGSYENRVRFPLEIVRRIRERVGEDFILIYRLSMLDLVPGGSTLEEVVRLAKEIEAAGATIINTGIGWHEARIPTIATSVPRGAYTWVTKRLMGEVSVPLVTSNRINTPEVAEEILADGRADLVSLARPFLADPDFVAKATAGRADTINTCIGCNQACLDHTFSLKITSCLVNPRACHETELVLSPTRRAKRIAVVGAGPAGLACAVSAAERGHAVTLFDAAAEIGGQLNVAKRVPGKDEFDETLRYFRVQLAERGVDVRLNTPVTAADLDGFDEVVVATGVSPRTPAIEGVDHPSVVSYLDVLRDGAPVGERVAVIGAGGIGFDVAEFLTDGGEGASQDPETYFRQWGVDTSYENRGGLRTPERTAPPRRVHLLQRKETKVGAGLGKTTGWIHRTELKHRGVAMVAGVTYDRIDDEGLHVTIGGESQVLPVDTVVLCAGQEPRRDLYEELVAAGRTAHLIGGADVAAELDAKRAIDQGTRLAAAL
;
A
#
# COMPACT_ATOMS: atom_id res chain seq x y z
N MET A 1 -3.37 -32.85 -6.40
CA MET A 1 -2.23 -32.32 -5.65
C MET A 1 -2.61 -30.88 -5.26
N THR A 2 -2.31 -30.46 -4.06
CA THR A 2 -2.54 -29.09 -3.58
C THR A 2 -1.69 -28.14 -4.44
N PRO A 3 -2.24 -27.07 -5.03
CA PRO A 3 -1.48 -26.20 -5.94
C PRO A 3 -0.31 -25.48 -5.26
N TYR A 4 -0.41 -25.24 -3.94
CA TYR A 4 0.61 -24.55 -3.14
C TYR A 4 0.88 -25.38 -1.86
N PRO A 5 1.68 -26.47 -1.95
CA PRO A 5 1.81 -27.45 -0.87
C PRO A 5 2.49 -26.91 0.40
N HIS A 6 3.40 -25.95 0.28
CA HIS A 6 4.04 -25.33 1.44
C HIS A 6 3.13 -24.28 2.07
N LEU A 7 2.55 -23.38 1.27
CA LEU A 7 1.68 -22.30 1.71
C LEU A 7 0.43 -22.82 2.44
N LEU A 8 -0.16 -23.90 1.93
CA LEU A 8 -1.40 -24.46 2.45
C LEU A 8 -1.18 -25.60 3.46
N SER A 9 0.07 -25.87 3.86
CA SER A 9 0.36 -26.84 4.91
C SER A 9 0.03 -26.29 6.29
N PRO A 10 -0.50 -27.09 7.23
CA PRO A 10 -0.72 -26.64 8.59
C PRO A 10 0.59 -26.37 9.33
N LEU A 11 0.54 -25.57 10.38
CA LEU A 11 1.61 -25.34 11.33
C LEU A 11 1.17 -25.66 12.74
N ASP A 12 1.82 -26.64 13.36
CA ASP A 12 1.61 -26.98 14.76
C ASP A 12 2.44 -26.08 15.68
N LEU A 13 1.79 -25.37 16.60
CA LEU A 13 2.40 -24.54 17.64
C LEU A 13 2.49 -25.28 19.01
N GLY A 14 2.15 -26.57 19.04
CA GLY A 14 2.15 -27.42 20.22
C GLY A 14 0.80 -27.39 20.96
N PHE A 15 0.24 -26.26 21.26
CA PHE A 15 -1.05 -26.08 21.93
C PHE A 15 -2.20 -25.74 20.95
N THR A 16 -1.89 -25.31 19.75
CA THR A 16 -2.85 -25.04 18.67
C THR A 16 -2.18 -25.24 17.31
N THR A 17 -3.00 -25.51 16.29
CA THR A 17 -2.52 -25.68 14.91
C THR A 17 -3.11 -24.58 14.03
N LEU A 18 -2.26 -23.87 13.27
CA LEU A 18 -2.71 -22.97 12.20
C LEU A 18 -3.03 -23.81 10.96
N PRO A 19 -4.17 -23.56 10.26
CA PRO A 19 -4.58 -24.37 9.13
C PRO A 19 -3.71 -24.21 7.87
N ASN A 20 -2.96 -23.15 7.76
CA ASN A 20 -2.03 -22.86 6.68
C ASN A 20 -0.94 -21.88 7.15
N ARG A 21 -0.02 -21.52 6.25
CA ARG A 21 1.15 -20.69 6.54
C ARG A 21 0.92 -19.19 6.28
N VAL A 22 -0.33 -18.76 6.14
CA VAL A 22 -0.68 -17.37 5.80
C VAL A 22 -1.17 -16.62 7.03
N ILE A 23 -0.50 -15.51 7.32
CA ILE A 23 -0.94 -14.54 8.32
C ILE A 23 -1.48 -13.29 7.60
N MET A 24 -2.67 -12.83 7.96
CA MET A 24 -3.10 -11.46 7.65
C MET A 24 -2.38 -10.51 8.61
N GLY A 25 -1.38 -9.79 8.10
CA GLY A 25 -0.57 -8.88 8.89
C GLY A 25 -1.35 -7.65 9.36
N SER A 26 -0.90 -7.07 10.46
CA SER A 26 -1.49 -5.88 11.09
C SER A 26 -1.64 -4.71 10.12
N MET A 27 -2.81 -4.08 10.15
CA MET A 27 -3.12 -2.82 9.44
C MET A 27 -4.04 -1.97 10.31
N HIS A 28 -3.65 -0.72 10.55
CA HIS A 28 -4.59 0.27 11.07
C HIS A 28 -5.53 0.68 9.93
N VAL A 29 -6.81 0.47 10.10
CA VAL A 29 -7.80 0.66 9.04
C VAL A 29 -8.70 1.88 9.24
N GLY A 30 -8.58 2.57 10.38
CA GLY A 30 -9.38 3.74 10.72
C GLY A 30 -10.83 3.40 11.12
N LEU A 31 -11.16 2.11 11.19
CA LEU A 31 -12.41 1.64 11.79
C LEU A 31 -12.32 1.65 13.31
N GLU A 32 -11.12 1.54 13.85
CA GLU A 32 -10.81 1.55 15.28
C GLU A 32 -11.36 2.82 15.98
N GLU A 33 -11.44 3.94 15.25
CA GLU A 33 -11.95 5.23 15.75
C GLU A 33 -13.25 5.68 15.08
N ALA A 34 -13.81 4.86 14.19
CA ALA A 34 -15.02 5.21 13.45
C ALA A 34 -16.29 4.98 14.27
N GLU A 35 -17.36 5.69 13.92
CA GLU A 35 -18.70 5.38 14.43
C GLU A 35 -19.11 3.96 14.04
N HIS A 36 -19.61 3.17 14.98
CA HIS A 36 -19.87 1.72 14.82
C HIS A 36 -18.63 0.93 14.37
N GLY A 37 -17.44 1.42 14.70
CA GLY A 37 -16.17 0.88 14.19
C GLY A 37 -15.92 -0.58 14.54
N PHE A 38 -16.21 -0.99 15.79
CA PHE A 38 -16.03 -2.37 16.24
C PHE A 38 -16.97 -3.36 15.53
N GLU A 39 -18.21 -2.96 15.24
CA GLU A 39 -19.14 -3.77 14.44
C GLU A 39 -18.64 -3.90 12.98
N ARG A 40 -18.12 -2.84 12.42
CA ARG A 40 -17.52 -2.82 11.07
C ARG A 40 -16.24 -3.64 11.02
N MET A 41 -15.36 -3.55 12.04
CA MET A 41 -14.17 -4.40 12.18
C MET A 41 -14.56 -5.88 12.31
N ALA A 42 -15.63 -6.21 13.05
CA ALA A 42 -16.12 -7.57 13.15
C ALA A 42 -16.49 -8.14 11.78
N ALA A 43 -17.21 -7.38 10.94
CA ALA A 43 -17.55 -7.76 9.57
C ALA A 43 -16.29 -7.90 8.69
N PHE A 44 -15.37 -6.93 8.78
CA PHE A 44 -14.12 -6.92 8.05
C PHE A 44 -13.26 -8.15 8.33
N TYR A 45 -13.01 -8.48 9.59
CA TYR A 45 -12.18 -9.65 9.96
C TYR A 45 -12.89 -10.97 9.71
N ALA A 46 -14.22 -11.05 9.96
CA ALA A 46 -15.00 -12.25 9.69
C ALA A 46 -14.98 -12.65 8.20
N GLU A 47 -15.03 -11.69 7.27
CA GLU A 47 -14.93 -11.98 5.84
C GLU A 47 -13.60 -12.63 5.48
N ARG A 48 -12.46 -12.17 6.05
CA ARG A 48 -11.12 -12.74 5.83
C ARG A 48 -10.96 -14.11 6.51
N ALA A 49 -11.56 -14.29 7.68
CA ALA A 49 -11.61 -15.60 8.34
C ALA A 49 -12.37 -16.63 7.50
N ARG A 50 -13.53 -16.27 6.95
CA ARG A 50 -14.30 -17.10 6.00
C ARG A 50 -13.49 -17.40 4.74
N GLY A 51 -12.67 -16.45 4.28
CA GLY A 51 -11.70 -16.62 3.18
C GLY A 51 -10.53 -17.56 3.49
N GLY A 52 -10.46 -18.12 4.70
CA GLY A 52 -9.55 -19.21 5.08
C GLY A 52 -8.16 -18.80 5.51
N VAL A 53 -7.92 -17.53 5.88
CA VAL A 53 -6.62 -17.09 6.39
C VAL A 53 -6.23 -17.84 7.67
N GLY A 54 -4.97 -18.24 7.82
CA GLY A 54 -4.49 -19.06 8.92
C GLY A 54 -4.52 -18.36 10.28
N LEU A 55 -4.14 -17.09 10.31
CA LEU A 55 -4.17 -16.23 11.50
C LEU A 55 -4.37 -14.79 11.06
N ILE A 56 -5.23 -14.05 11.75
CA ILE A 56 -5.40 -12.59 11.57
C ILE A 56 -4.65 -11.87 12.69
N VAL A 57 -3.97 -10.76 12.34
CA VAL A 57 -3.43 -9.80 13.32
C VAL A 57 -4.13 -8.47 13.12
N THR A 58 -4.73 -7.92 14.18
CA THR A 58 -5.46 -6.64 14.12
C THR A 58 -4.55 -5.46 13.84
N GLY A 59 -5.11 -4.31 13.54
CA GLY A 59 -4.44 -3.02 13.66
C GLY A 59 -3.88 -2.80 15.07
N GLY A 60 -2.91 -1.88 15.19
CA GLY A 60 -2.24 -1.62 16.46
C GLY A 60 -3.19 -0.99 17.50
N ILE A 61 -3.26 -1.60 18.67
CA ILE A 61 -4.03 -1.15 19.82
C ILE A 61 -3.08 -0.69 20.92
N ALA A 62 -3.25 0.53 21.43
CA ALA A 62 -2.35 1.10 22.42
C ALA A 62 -2.53 0.45 23.80
N PRO A 63 -1.43 0.18 24.53
CA PRO A 63 -1.49 -0.39 25.88
C PRO A 63 -1.81 0.65 26.96
N ASN A 64 -1.71 1.96 26.62
CA ASN A 64 -2.01 3.08 27.52
C ASN A 64 -2.30 4.37 26.73
N GLU A 65 -2.64 5.44 27.43
CA GLU A 65 -2.99 6.74 26.82
C GLU A 65 -1.82 7.36 26.02
N ALA A 66 -0.60 7.29 26.54
CA ALA A 66 0.58 7.87 25.88
C ALA A 66 0.98 7.12 24.60
N GLY A 67 0.60 5.85 24.51
CA GLY A 67 0.90 4.98 23.38
C GLY A 67 -0.01 5.15 22.17
N ARG A 68 -1.10 5.91 22.28
CA ARG A 68 -2.04 6.11 21.19
C ARG A 68 -1.42 6.87 20.00
N PRO A 69 -1.89 6.64 18.75
CA PRO A 69 -1.40 7.38 17.60
C PRO A 69 -1.76 8.87 17.64
N TRP A 70 -2.95 9.20 18.14
CA TRP A 70 -3.51 10.56 18.32
C TRP A 70 -4.55 10.55 19.44
N ASP A 71 -5.02 11.72 19.85
CA ASP A 71 -6.10 11.83 20.83
C ASP A 71 -7.37 11.15 20.34
N GLY A 72 -7.87 10.19 21.13
CA GLY A 72 -9.00 9.34 20.75
C GLY A 72 -8.64 8.07 19.98
N GLY A 73 -7.35 7.81 19.70
CA GLY A 73 -6.89 6.56 19.08
C GLY A 73 -7.22 5.33 19.94
N ALA A 74 -7.40 4.17 19.30
CA ALA A 74 -7.80 2.93 19.97
C ALA A 74 -6.77 2.44 20.99
N LYS A 75 -7.28 1.95 22.12
CA LYS A 75 -6.51 1.34 23.21
C LYS A 75 -7.28 0.19 23.85
N LEU A 76 -6.61 -0.63 24.64
CA LEU A 76 -7.24 -1.67 25.46
C LEU A 76 -6.66 -1.63 26.86
N THR A 77 -7.35 -0.97 27.78
CA THR A 77 -6.90 -0.66 29.13
C THR A 77 -7.95 -0.95 30.20
N THR A 78 -9.23 -1.13 29.82
CA THR A 78 -10.35 -1.30 30.73
C THR A 78 -11.22 -2.52 30.37
N ALA A 79 -12.04 -2.96 31.33
CA ALA A 79 -12.99 -4.07 31.12
C ALA A 79 -14.14 -3.69 30.16
N GLU A 80 -14.50 -2.41 30.09
CA GLU A 80 -15.52 -1.92 29.16
C GLU A 80 -15.04 -2.07 27.71
N GLU A 81 -13.78 -1.73 27.43
CA GLU A 81 -13.16 -1.89 26.12
C GLU A 81 -13.08 -3.38 25.71
N VAL A 82 -12.90 -4.31 26.66
CA VAL A 82 -12.96 -5.77 26.42
C VAL A 82 -14.28 -6.19 25.76
N ALA A 83 -15.39 -5.63 26.20
CA ALA A 83 -16.72 -6.00 25.66
C ALA A 83 -16.85 -5.62 24.16
N GLU A 84 -16.27 -4.49 23.76
CA GLU A 84 -16.24 -4.06 22.36
C GLU A 84 -15.38 -5.00 21.50
N HIS A 85 -14.19 -5.33 21.96
CA HIS A 85 -13.28 -6.26 21.29
C HIS A 85 -13.85 -7.68 21.15
N ARG A 86 -14.67 -8.14 22.11
CA ARG A 86 -15.30 -9.46 22.06
C ARG A 86 -16.21 -9.63 20.85
N GLY A 87 -16.87 -8.57 20.39
CA GLY A 87 -17.65 -8.60 19.15
C GLY A 87 -16.83 -9.00 17.92
N ILE A 88 -15.56 -8.59 17.86
CA ILE A 88 -14.62 -8.94 16.77
C ILE A 88 -14.21 -10.40 16.88
N THR A 89 -13.74 -10.85 18.04
CA THR A 89 -13.23 -12.22 18.22
C THR A 89 -14.34 -13.26 18.01
N ASP A 90 -15.55 -13.01 18.52
CA ASP A 90 -16.72 -13.86 18.31
C ASP A 90 -17.10 -13.96 16.83
N ALA A 91 -17.00 -12.87 16.07
CA ALA A 91 -17.29 -12.87 14.64
C ALA A 91 -16.27 -13.70 13.85
N VAL A 92 -15.00 -13.58 14.16
CA VAL A 92 -13.92 -14.37 13.54
C VAL A 92 -14.03 -15.85 13.89
N HIS A 93 -14.26 -16.17 15.15
CA HIS A 93 -14.41 -17.56 15.62
C HIS A 93 -15.63 -18.27 15.01
N ARG A 94 -16.74 -17.56 14.79
CA ARG A 94 -17.93 -18.12 14.09
C ARG A 94 -17.61 -18.57 12.67
N GLU A 95 -16.64 -17.94 12.02
CA GLU A 95 -16.14 -18.35 10.70
C GLU A 95 -15.00 -19.38 10.78
N GLY A 96 -14.67 -19.87 11.98
CA GLY A 96 -13.60 -20.85 12.20
C GLY A 96 -12.18 -20.29 12.15
N GLY A 97 -12.04 -18.96 12.11
CA GLY A 97 -10.75 -18.26 12.07
C GLY A 97 -10.08 -18.15 13.42
N ARG A 98 -8.82 -17.67 13.41
CA ARG A 98 -8.04 -17.27 14.59
C ARG A 98 -7.60 -15.84 14.46
N ILE A 99 -7.55 -15.11 15.58
CA ILE A 99 -7.22 -13.69 15.60
C ILE A 99 -6.34 -13.34 16.81
N ALA A 100 -5.24 -12.64 16.53
CA ALA A 100 -4.35 -12.04 17.53
C ALA A 100 -4.48 -10.51 17.49
N MET A 101 -4.32 -9.84 18.62
CA MET A 101 -4.34 -8.38 18.71
C MET A 101 -2.92 -7.83 18.70
N GLN A 102 -2.59 -6.88 17.83
CA GLN A 102 -1.31 -6.19 17.91
C GLN A 102 -1.33 -5.15 19.04
N ILE A 103 -0.37 -5.25 19.97
CA ILE A 103 -0.13 -4.24 20.99
C ILE A 103 0.95 -3.29 20.47
N LEU A 104 0.56 -2.03 20.26
CA LEU A 104 1.40 -1.01 19.65
C LEU A 104 1.41 0.27 20.48
N HIS A 105 2.59 0.65 20.97
CA HIS A 105 2.84 1.96 21.56
C HIS A 105 3.61 2.83 20.58
N PHE A 106 3.03 3.95 20.14
CA PHE A 106 3.58 4.77 19.06
C PHE A 106 4.90 5.48 19.42
N GLY A 107 5.20 5.63 20.73
CA GLY A 107 6.44 6.29 21.14
C GLY A 107 6.53 7.72 20.58
N ARG A 108 7.71 8.11 20.10
CA ARG A 108 7.95 9.42 19.51
C ARG A 108 7.25 9.67 18.15
N TYR A 109 6.59 8.66 17.60
CA TYR A 109 5.81 8.78 16.37
C TYR A 109 4.35 9.19 16.59
N ALA A 110 3.90 9.27 17.85
CA ALA A 110 2.55 9.73 18.14
C ALA A 110 2.32 11.19 17.71
N TYR A 111 1.09 11.50 17.33
CA TYR A 111 0.67 12.82 16.85
C TYR A 111 -0.13 13.59 17.91
N HIS A 112 0.25 13.48 19.18
CA HIS A 112 -0.31 14.26 20.30
C HIS A 112 0.81 14.74 21.22
N PRO A 113 0.62 15.84 21.98
CA PRO A 113 1.70 16.45 22.78
C PRO A 113 2.14 15.64 24.01
N ALA A 114 1.34 14.65 24.41
CA ALA A 114 1.65 13.78 25.56
C ALA A 114 2.49 12.54 25.18
N LEU A 115 3.04 12.49 23.97
CA LEU A 115 3.88 11.38 23.52
C LEU A 115 5.14 11.23 24.39
N VAL A 116 5.59 9.97 24.53
CA VAL A 116 6.74 9.59 25.36
C VAL A 116 7.75 8.78 24.57
N ALA A 117 9.00 8.77 25.05
CA ALA A 117 10.08 8.00 24.44
C ALA A 117 11.17 7.67 25.49
N PRO A 118 12.15 6.78 25.19
CA PRO A 118 13.28 6.56 26.08
C PRO A 118 14.13 7.82 26.31
N SER A 119 14.17 8.72 25.33
CA SER A 119 14.88 10.01 25.39
C SER A 119 14.10 11.09 24.65
N ALA A 120 14.25 12.36 25.06
CA ALA A 120 13.53 13.50 24.49
C ALA A 120 14.02 13.90 23.09
N LEU A 121 14.02 12.93 22.14
CA LEU A 121 14.51 13.07 20.77
C LEU A 121 13.35 13.10 19.77
N LYS A 122 13.17 14.26 19.15
CA LYS A 122 12.10 14.47 18.15
C LYS A 122 12.30 13.58 16.91
N ALA A 123 11.25 12.87 16.51
CA ALA A 123 11.26 12.16 15.23
C ALA A 123 11.08 13.13 14.04
N PRO A 124 11.73 12.88 12.89
CA PRO A 124 11.57 13.73 11.70
C PRO A 124 10.14 13.79 11.15
N ILE A 125 9.32 12.78 11.45
CA ILE A 125 7.95 12.62 10.97
C ILE A 125 6.89 13.05 11.98
N SER A 126 7.26 13.44 13.22
CA SER A 126 6.33 13.96 14.23
C SER A 126 6.51 15.46 14.42
N PRO A 127 5.43 16.24 14.65
CA PRO A 127 5.52 17.66 14.97
C PRO A 127 5.99 17.93 16.42
N PHE A 128 5.86 16.94 17.31
CA PHE A 128 6.11 17.07 18.74
C PHE A 128 7.47 16.51 19.17
N VAL A 129 7.98 17.01 20.30
CA VAL A 129 9.13 16.44 21.02
C VAL A 129 8.58 15.54 22.12
N PRO A 130 9.01 14.26 22.23
CA PRO A 130 8.52 13.36 23.26
C PRO A 130 9.02 13.75 24.65
N ASN A 131 8.22 13.42 25.66
CA ASN A 131 8.66 13.44 27.05
C ASN A 131 9.51 12.20 27.32
N GLU A 132 10.66 12.37 27.97
CA GLU A 132 11.49 11.25 28.39
C GLU A 132 10.83 10.53 29.57
N LEU A 133 10.67 9.20 29.45
CA LEU A 133 10.13 8.34 30.51
C LEU A 133 11.11 8.26 31.70
N THR A 134 10.64 8.44 32.91
CA THR A 134 11.37 8.11 34.12
C THR A 134 11.50 6.59 34.28
N ASP A 135 12.38 6.10 35.17
CA ASP A 135 12.52 4.67 35.46
C ASP A 135 11.19 4.04 35.92
N ALA A 136 10.44 4.75 36.77
CA ALA A 136 9.13 4.28 37.24
C ALA A 136 8.08 4.23 36.13
N GLU A 137 8.08 5.20 35.21
CA GLU A 137 7.16 5.22 34.06
C GLU A 137 7.52 4.14 33.02
N VAL A 138 8.80 3.81 32.83
CA VAL A 138 9.19 2.66 32.01
C VAL A 138 8.66 1.36 32.61
N GLU A 139 8.81 1.16 33.92
CA GLU A 139 8.30 -0.02 34.64
C GLU A 139 6.77 -0.10 34.54
N GLN A 140 6.06 1.04 34.70
CA GLN A 140 4.61 1.10 34.52
C GLN A 140 4.20 0.78 33.07
N THR A 141 4.96 1.26 32.09
CA THR A 141 4.68 0.97 30.68
C THR A 141 4.83 -0.53 30.38
N VAL A 142 5.81 -1.21 30.98
CA VAL A 142 5.92 -2.68 30.89
C VAL A 142 4.64 -3.33 31.44
N GLU A 143 4.15 -2.91 32.60
CA GLU A 143 2.92 -3.47 33.20
C GLU A 143 1.67 -3.14 32.36
N ASP A 144 1.64 -1.98 31.71
CA ASP A 144 0.56 -1.62 30.78
C ASP A 144 0.48 -2.58 29.59
N TYR A 145 1.61 -2.99 29.01
CA TYR A 145 1.67 -4.02 27.97
C TYR A 145 1.13 -5.37 28.48
N VAL A 146 1.54 -5.76 29.69
CA VAL A 146 1.10 -7.01 30.34
C VAL A 146 -0.39 -6.99 30.58
N ARG A 147 -0.93 -5.88 31.11
CA ARG A 147 -2.37 -5.72 31.34
C ARG A 147 -3.16 -5.73 30.03
N CYS A 148 -2.66 -5.06 29.00
CA CYS A 148 -3.26 -5.05 27.67
C CYS A 148 -3.37 -6.48 27.09
N ALA A 149 -2.33 -7.30 27.23
CA ALA A 149 -2.33 -8.70 26.77
C ALA A 149 -3.32 -9.56 27.57
N GLU A 150 -3.43 -9.36 28.88
CA GLU A 150 -4.44 -10.02 29.72
C GLU A 150 -5.86 -9.68 29.29
N LEU A 151 -6.14 -8.40 29.06
CA LEU A 151 -7.45 -7.93 28.56
C LEU A 151 -7.77 -8.47 27.17
N ALA A 152 -6.76 -8.57 26.28
CA ALA A 152 -6.92 -9.19 24.98
C ALA A 152 -7.35 -10.66 25.10
N LYS A 153 -6.73 -11.42 26.02
CA LYS A 153 -7.15 -12.80 26.32
C LYS A 153 -8.58 -12.86 26.85
N GLU A 154 -8.96 -11.95 27.75
CA GLU A 154 -10.35 -11.82 28.25
C GLU A 154 -11.34 -11.51 27.12
N ALA A 155 -10.93 -10.71 26.13
CA ALA A 155 -11.73 -10.37 24.95
C ALA A 155 -11.87 -11.54 23.96
N GLY A 156 -11.18 -12.66 24.17
CA GLY A 156 -11.27 -13.85 23.35
C GLY A 156 -10.26 -13.92 22.20
N TYR A 157 -9.25 -13.07 22.18
CA TYR A 157 -8.16 -13.21 21.20
C TYR A 157 -7.38 -14.50 21.44
N ASP A 158 -6.94 -15.15 20.35
CA ASP A 158 -6.13 -16.37 20.38
C ASP A 158 -4.66 -16.07 20.70
N GLY A 159 -4.27 -14.79 20.64
CA GLY A 159 -2.92 -14.33 20.93
C GLY A 159 -2.78 -12.82 20.86
N VAL A 160 -1.55 -12.36 21.06
CA VAL A 160 -1.14 -10.97 20.83
C VAL A 160 0.15 -10.91 20.02
N GLU A 161 0.31 -9.83 19.27
CA GLU A 161 1.58 -9.45 18.63
C GLU A 161 2.16 -8.22 19.33
N VAL A 162 3.34 -8.36 19.93
CA VAL A 162 4.08 -7.23 20.53
C VAL A 162 4.88 -6.54 19.42
N MET A 163 4.58 -5.27 19.17
CA MET A 163 5.20 -4.48 18.12
C MET A 163 6.57 -3.94 18.54
N GLY A 164 7.63 -4.67 18.19
CA GLY A 164 9.03 -4.35 18.56
C GLY A 164 9.86 -3.76 17.42
N SER A 165 9.25 -3.25 16.35
CA SER A 165 9.94 -2.83 15.14
C SER A 165 9.48 -1.47 14.60
N GLU A 166 10.03 -1.07 13.44
CA GLU A 166 9.60 0.04 12.58
C GLU A 166 9.75 1.43 13.22
N GLY A 167 10.53 1.55 14.32
CA GLY A 167 10.83 2.81 14.99
C GLY A 167 9.81 3.22 16.07
N TYR A 168 8.90 2.32 16.46
CA TYR A 168 7.98 2.53 17.58
C TYR A 168 8.68 2.36 18.95
N LEU A 169 7.99 2.59 20.06
CA LEU A 169 8.57 2.72 21.40
C LEU A 169 9.57 1.61 21.75
N ILE A 170 9.23 0.34 21.53
CA ILE A 170 10.15 -0.76 21.85
C ILE A 170 11.43 -0.66 21.00
N ASN A 171 11.30 -0.39 19.71
CA ASN A 171 12.46 -0.23 18.82
C ASN A 171 13.31 0.99 19.19
N GLU A 172 12.67 2.07 19.69
CA GLU A 172 13.37 3.25 20.22
C GLU A 172 14.25 2.92 21.44
N PHE A 173 13.80 1.99 22.32
CA PHE A 173 14.63 1.49 23.44
C PHE A 173 15.82 0.67 22.96
N ILE A 174 15.63 -0.16 21.93
CA ILE A 174 16.66 -1.06 21.39
C ILE A 174 17.78 -0.28 20.69
N ALA A 175 17.45 0.71 19.88
CA ALA A 175 18.42 1.45 19.08
C ALA A 175 19.18 2.49 19.91
N ALA A 176 20.52 2.44 19.86
CA ALA A 176 21.37 3.38 20.59
C ALA A 176 21.17 4.84 20.12
N GLU A 177 20.78 5.05 18.86
CA GLU A 177 20.52 6.38 18.28
C GLU A 177 19.33 7.09 18.93
N THR A 178 18.36 6.36 19.43
CA THR A 178 17.14 6.89 20.04
C THR A 178 17.06 6.71 21.55
N ASN A 179 17.98 5.94 22.13
CA ASN A 179 18.05 5.67 23.56
C ASN A 179 19.38 6.18 24.14
N HIS A 180 19.37 7.40 24.62
CA HIS A 180 20.52 8.07 25.27
C HIS A 180 20.51 7.96 26.81
N ARG A 181 19.71 7.04 27.36
CA ARG A 181 19.60 6.83 28.81
C ARG A 181 20.90 6.27 29.38
N THR A 182 21.14 6.59 30.64
CA THR A 182 22.32 6.12 31.42
C THR A 182 21.94 5.21 32.59
N ASP A 183 20.63 4.91 32.72
CA ASP A 183 20.11 4.00 33.74
C ASP A 183 20.05 2.54 33.22
N ARG A 184 19.35 1.66 33.95
CA ARG A 184 19.21 0.24 33.62
C ARG A 184 18.46 -0.04 32.29
N TRP A 185 17.90 0.98 31.64
CA TRP A 185 17.14 0.88 30.39
C TRP A 185 17.91 1.38 29.16
N GLY A 186 19.15 1.85 29.34
CA GLY A 186 19.96 2.42 28.25
C GLY A 186 21.44 2.17 28.39
N GLY A 187 22.23 2.66 27.44
CA GLY A 187 23.67 2.47 27.37
C GLY A 187 24.05 1.13 26.72
N SER A 188 24.37 0.09 27.50
CA SER A 188 24.78 -1.21 26.98
C SER A 188 23.65 -1.92 26.23
N TYR A 189 24.00 -2.87 25.35
CA TYR A 189 23.01 -3.68 24.65
C TYR A 189 22.03 -4.34 25.64
N GLU A 190 22.53 -4.97 26.70
CA GLU A 190 21.73 -5.67 27.72
C GLU A 190 20.68 -4.74 28.37
N ASN A 191 21.04 -3.48 28.58
CA ASN A 191 20.13 -2.50 29.14
C ASN A 191 19.07 -2.07 28.13
N ARG A 192 19.47 -1.83 26.86
CA ARG A 192 18.54 -1.39 25.81
C ARG A 192 17.50 -2.45 25.47
N VAL A 193 17.85 -3.73 25.50
CA VAL A 193 16.92 -4.83 25.21
C VAL A 193 16.12 -5.28 26.44
N ARG A 194 16.41 -4.78 27.63
CA ARG A 194 15.69 -5.11 28.86
C ARG A 194 14.19 -4.82 28.74
N PHE A 195 13.83 -3.70 28.12
CA PHE A 195 12.44 -3.29 27.97
C PHE A 195 11.61 -4.33 27.18
N PRO A 196 11.96 -4.73 25.94
CA PRO A 196 11.22 -5.77 25.23
C PRO A 196 11.25 -7.13 25.94
N LEU A 197 12.37 -7.52 26.56
CA LEU A 197 12.46 -8.81 27.22
C LEU A 197 11.57 -8.89 28.46
N GLU A 198 11.50 -7.83 29.27
CA GLU A 198 10.58 -7.77 30.42
C GLU A 198 9.11 -7.80 29.97
N ILE A 199 8.75 -7.11 28.86
CA ILE A 199 7.41 -7.16 28.30
C ILE A 199 7.04 -8.59 27.92
N VAL A 200 7.84 -9.25 27.08
CA VAL A 200 7.54 -10.60 26.56
C VAL A 200 7.48 -11.61 27.70
N ARG A 201 8.45 -11.60 28.62
CA ARG A 201 8.53 -12.51 29.75
C ARG A 201 7.29 -12.36 30.66
N ARG A 202 6.95 -11.12 31.05
CA ARG A 202 5.82 -10.89 31.98
C ARG A 202 4.46 -11.13 31.30
N ILE A 203 4.34 -10.86 30.00
CA ILE A 203 3.14 -11.27 29.25
C ILE A 203 3.00 -12.79 29.32
N ARG A 204 4.05 -13.55 28.99
CA ARG A 204 4.02 -15.02 29.03
C ARG A 204 3.64 -15.54 30.42
N GLU A 205 4.20 -14.99 31.48
CA GLU A 205 3.86 -15.34 32.86
C GLU A 205 2.36 -15.06 33.18
N ARG A 206 1.81 -13.97 32.66
CA ARG A 206 0.43 -13.56 32.92
C ARG A 206 -0.60 -14.34 32.10
N VAL A 207 -0.35 -14.58 30.82
CA VAL A 207 -1.30 -15.21 29.90
C VAL A 207 -1.18 -16.74 29.86
N GLY A 208 -0.11 -17.33 30.37
CA GLY A 208 0.14 -18.79 30.37
C GLY A 208 0.68 -19.30 29.04
N GLU A 209 0.82 -20.65 28.93
CA GLU A 209 1.48 -21.30 27.80
C GLU A 209 0.56 -21.47 26.55
N ASP A 210 -0.76 -21.56 26.77
CA ASP A 210 -1.75 -21.84 25.71
C ASP A 210 -2.27 -20.54 25.06
N PHE A 211 -1.35 -19.64 24.70
CA PHE A 211 -1.69 -18.34 24.09
C PHE A 211 -0.61 -17.94 23.09
N ILE A 212 -1.00 -17.58 21.87
CA ILE A 212 -0.05 -17.18 20.83
C ILE A 212 0.58 -15.84 21.23
N LEU A 213 1.90 -15.82 21.35
CA LEU A 213 2.68 -14.63 21.64
C LEU A 213 3.64 -14.36 20.47
N ILE A 214 3.26 -13.44 19.62
CA ILE A 214 4.08 -13.01 18.48
C ILE A 214 4.93 -11.82 18.92
N TYR A 215 6.21 -11.82 18.56
CA TYR A 215 7.03 -10.64 18.65
C TYR A 215 7.43 -10.16 17.26
N ARG A 216 7.11 -8.91 16.92
CA ARG A 216 7.53 -8.32 15.65
C ARG A 216 8.88 -7.66 15.82
N LEU A 217 9.91 -8.38 15.34
CA LEU A 217 11.32 -8.01 15.46
C LEU A 217 11.75 -7.10 14.32
N SER A 218 12.39 -5.98 14.62
CA SER A 218 13.07 -5.18 13.59
C SER A 218 14.30 -5.94 13.09
N MET A 219 14.11 -6.68 12.01
CA MET A 219 15.19 -7.47 11.41
C MET A 219 16.10 -6.62 10.54
N LEU A 220 15.64 -5.44 10.08
CA LEU A 220 16.40 -4.51 9.26
C LEU A 220 15.85 -3.09 9.48
N ASP A 221 16.63 -2.24 10.13
CA ASP A 221 16.16 -0.90 10.52
C ASP A 221 16.17 0.11 9.36
N LEU A 222 17.13 0.04 8.45
CA LEU A 222 17.35 0.96 7.31
C LEU A 222 17.48 2.43 7.73
N VAL A 223 18.04 2.66 8.92
CA VAL A 223 18.36 4.00 9.45
C VAL A 223 19.79 4.03 9.96
N PRO A 224 20.46 5.19 9.96
CA PRO A 224 21.76 5.36 10.60
C PRO A 224 21.69 4.97 12.07
N GLY A 225 22.73 4.30 12.59
CA GLY A 225 22.76 3.86 13.97
C GLY A 225 21.82 2.72 14.35
N GLY A 226 21.14 2.11 13.39
CA GLY A 226 20.29 0.94 13.59
C GLY A 226 21.06 -0.29 14.09
N SER A 227 20.37 -1.41 14.29
CA SER A 227 20.96 -2.65 14.82
C SER A 227 21.95 -3.31 13.85
N THR A 228 22.89 -4.08 14.38
CA THR A 228 23.70 -5.02 13.59
C THR A 228 22.99 -6.35 13.46
N LEU A 229 23.38 -7.18 12.48
CA LEU A 229 22.85 -8.55 12.36
C LEU A 229 23.08 -9.36 13.63
N GLU A 230 24.26 -9.24 14.27
CA GLU A 230 24.58 -9.93 15.52
C GLU A 230 23.63 -9.54 16.65
N GLU A 231 23.34 -8.23 16.80
CA GLU A 231 22.37 -7.72 17.79
C GLU A 231 20.95 -8.26 17.50
N VAL A 232 20.54 -8.32 16.22
CA VAL A 232 19.23 -8.86 15.80
C VAL A 232 19.11 -10.35 16.11
N VAL A 233 20.12 -11.17 15.75
CA VAL A 233 20.13 -12.61 16.03
C VAL A 233 20.11 -12.87 17.52
N ARG A 234 20.92 -12.14 18.30
CA ARG A 234 20.97 -12.24 19.74
C ARG A 234 19.61 -11.91 20.37
N LEU A 235 18.98 -10.82 19.95
CA LEU A 235 17.65 -10.43 20.44
C LEU A 235 16.59 -11.47 20.08
N ALA A 236 16.61 -12.05 18.87
CA ALA A 236 15.70 -13.11 18.49
C ALA A 236 15.76 -14.30 19.45
N LYS A 237 16.97 -14.75 19.82
CA LYS A 237 17.19 -15.84 20.78
C LYS A 237 16.71 -15.48 22.20
N GLU A 238 16.95 -14.26 22.62
CA GLU A 238 16.53 -13.77 23.95
C GLU A 238 14.98 -13.62 24.01
N ILE A 239 14.35 -13.18 22.92
CA ILE A 239 12.87 -13.10 22.79
C ILE A 239 12.23 -14.50 22.77
N GLU A 240 12.81 -15.46 22.06
CA GLU A 240 12.39 -16.86 22.14
C GLU A 240 12.47 -17.39 23.56
N ALA A 241 13.59 -17.19 24.23
CA ALA A 241 13.80 -17.62 25.62
C ALA A 241 12.86 -16.91 26.60
N ALA A 242 12.42 -15.69 26.31
CA ALA A 242 11.43 -14.96 27.09
C ALA A 242 9.98 -15.48 26.90
N GLY A 243 9.73 -16.37 25.91
CA GLY A 243 8.47 -17.06 25.75
C GLY A 243 7.64 -16.68 24.52
N ALA A 244 8.22 -16.02 23.53
CA ALA A 244 7.55 -15.83 22.24
C ALA A 244 7.32 -17.18 21.55
N THR A 245 6.16 -17.33 20.88
CA THR A 245 5.80 -18.54 20.10
C THR A 245 6.02 -18.37 18.60
N ILE A 246 6.09 -17.15 18.13
CA ILE A 246 6.34 -16.79 16.74
C ILE A 246 7.14 -15.48 16.71
N ILE A 247 8.11 -15.37 15.81
CA ILE A 247 8.81 -14.11 15.54
C ILE A 247 8.44 -13.62 14.13
N ASN A 248 7.84 -12.43 14.06
CA ASN A 248 7.46 -11.78 12.81
C ASN A 248 8.52 -10.75 12.39
N THR A 249 8.64 -10.48 11.10
CA THR A 249 9.62 -9.57 10.52
C THR A 249 9.11 -8.15 10.41
N GLY A 250 9.87 -7.19 10.92
CA GLY A 250 9.75 -5.76 10.65
C GLY A 250 10.90 -5.28 9.74
N ILE A 251 10.60 -4.47 8.74
CA ILE A 251 11.55 -3.95 7.76
C ILE A 251 11.42 -2.44 7.63
N GLY A 252 12.48 -1.74 7.98
CA GLY A 252 12.60 -0.29 7.85
C GLY A 252 11.77 0.49 8.86
N TRP A 253 12.35 1.54 9.40
CA TRP A 253 11.62 2.50 10.23
C TRP A 253 10.73 3.39 9.36
N HIS A 254 9.66 3.96 9.91
CA HIS A 254 8.80 4.89 9.17
C HIS A 254 9.54 6.14 8.66
N GLU A 255 10.62 6.54 9.31
CA GLU A 255 11.48 7.64 8.87
C GLU A 255 12.58 7.24 7.89
N ALA A 256 12.74 5.94 7.59
CA ALA A 256 13.72 5.45 6.63
C ALA A 256 13.50 6.06 5.23
N ARG A 257 14.59 6.31 4.53
CA ARG A 257 14.57 6.91 3.18
C ARG A 257 14.75 5.89 2.06
N ILE A 258 14.47 4.63 2.37
CA ILE A 258 14.48 3.50 1.44
C ILE A 258 13.07 2.92 1.41
N PRO A 259 12.41 2.81 0.26
CA PRO A 259 11.10 2.21 0.17
C PRO A 259 11.15 0.72 0.51
N THR A 260 10.13 0.19 1.19
CA THR A 260 10.08 -1.23 1.56
C THR A 260 8.81 -1.94 1.09
N ILE A 261 7.77 -1.17 0.72
CA ILE A 261 6.43 -1.71 0.45
C ILE A 261 5.74 -1.10 -0.78
N ALA A 262 6.34 -0.08 -1.41
CA ALA A 262 5.77 0.58 -2.59
C ALA A 262 5.86 -0.32 -3.84
N THR A 263 5.11 0.04 -4.89
CA THR A 263 5.07 -0.72 -6.15
C THR A 263 6.42 -0.83 -6.84
N SER A 264 7.32 0.15 -6.63
CA SER A 264 8.70 0.13 -7.14
C SER A 264 9.64 -0.87 -6.43
N VAL A 265 9.19 -1.46 -5.30
CA VAL A 265 9.95 -2.50 -4.59
C VAL A 265 9.62 -3.86 -5.20
N PRO A 266 10.61 -4.68 -5.59
CA PRO A 266 10.37 -6.01 -6.13
C PRO A 266 9.59 -6.91 -5.18
N ARG A 267 8.82 -7.85 -5.73
CA ARG A 267 8.05 -8.83 -4.95
C ARG A 267 8.98 -9.66 -4.08
N GLY A 268 8.64 -9.80 -2.81
CA GLY A 268 9.40 -10.61 -1.84
C GLY A 268 10.85 -10.16 -1.63
N ALA A 269 11.23 -8.95 -2.04
CA ALA A 269 12.61 -8.49 -2.04
C ALA A 269 13.31 -8.64 -0.67
N TYR A 270 12.61 -8.37 0.42
CA TYR A 270 13.21 -8.37 1.76
C TYR A 270 13.19 -9.73 2.49
N THR A 271 12.76 -10.81 1.84
CA THR A 271 12.69 -12.14 2.48
C THR A 271 14.05 -12.72 2.85
N TRP A 272 15.13 -12.21 2.24
CA TRP A 272 16.52 -12.60 2.57
C TRP A 272 16.89 -12.31 4.03
N VAL A 273 16.34 -11.25 4.64
CA VAL A 273 16.68 -10.92 6.03
C VAL A 273 16.07 -11.92 7.01
N THR A 274 14.85 -12.40 6.77
CA THR A 274 14.25 -13.50 7.55
C THR A 274 15.06 -14.78 7.38
N LYS A 275 15.52 -15.09 6.16
CA LYS A 275 16.37 -16.24 5.91
C LYS A 275 17.65 -16.24 6.73
N ARG A 276 18.20 -15.06 7.08
CA ARG A 276 19.39 -14.94 7.96
C ARG A 276 19.14 -15.48 9.38
N LEU A 277 17.89 -15.52 9.83
CA LEU A 277 17.52 -16.02 11.16
C LEU A 277 17.05 -17.48 11.14
N MET A 278 16.79 -18.07 9.95
CA MET A 278 16.39 -19.46 9.84
C MET A 278 17.48 -20.39 10.42
N GLY A 279 17.09 -21.19 11.42
CA GLY A 279 17.99 -22.08 12.14
C GLY A 279 18.72 -21.44 13.34
N GLU A 280 18.60 -20.13 13.54
CA GLU A 280 19.13 -19.43 14.73
C GLU A 280 18.18 -19.52 15.93
N VAL A 281 16.90 -19.66 15.70
CA VAL A 281 15.83 -19.88 16.68
C VAL A 281 15.01 -21.11 16.32
N SER A 282 14.28 -21.67 17.27
CA SER A 282 13.41 -22.84 17.05
C SER A 282 11.95 -22.48 16.83
N VAL A 283 11.52 -21.29 17.23
CA VAL A 283 10.18 -20.79 16.98
C VAL A 283 9.99 -20.42 15.50
N PRO A 284 8.78 -20.58 14.93
CA PRO A 284 8.50 -20.21 13.56
C PRO A 284 8.79 -18.74 13.25
N LEU A 285 9.40 -18.50 12.09
CA LEU A 285 9.71 -17.18 11.56
C LEU A 285 8.74 -16.77 10.47
N VAL A 286 8.24 -15.55 10.54
CA VAL A 286 7.33 -14.97 9.55
C VAL A 286 8.07 -13.95 8.71
N THR A 287 7.94 -14.00 7.38
CA THR A 287 8.47 -12.96 6.49
C THR A 287 7.34 -12.10 5.91
N SER A 288 7.68 -10.89 5.49
CA SER A 288 6.73 -9.88 5.00
C SER A 288 7.31 -9.03 3.88
N ASN A 289 6.56 -8.04 3.44
CA ASN A 289 6.85 -7.02 2.44
C ASN A 289 6.81 -7.51 0.98
N ARG A 290 5.85 -6.95 0.22
CA ARG A 290 5.65 -7.20 -1.21
C ARG A 290 5.41 -8.67 -1.58
N ILE A 291 4.74 -9.40 -0.72
CA ILE A 291 4.23 -10.75 -1.01
C ILE A 291 2.76 -10.57 -1.36
N ASN A 292 2.38 -10.73 -2.63
CA ASN A 292 1.06 -10.36 -3.11
C ASN A 292 0.38 -11.41 -4.02
N THR A 293 1.05 -12.54 -4.28
CA THR A 293 0.45 -13.68 -4.99
C THR A 293 0.77 -14.99 -4.28
N PRO A 294 -0.05 -16.05 -4.47
CA PRO A 294 0.23 -17.35 -3.88
C PRO A 294 1.52 -17.99 -4.40
N GLU A 295 1.90 -17.71 -5.65
CA GLU A 295 3.12 -18.23 -6.28
C GLU A 295 4.36 -17.68 -5.56
N VAL A 296 4.41 -16.37 -5.33
CA VAL A 296 5.51 -15.72 -4.58
C VAL A 296 5.59 -16.25 -3.15
N ALA A 297 4.44 -16.40 -2.49
CA ALA A 297 4.37 -16.94 -1.14
C ALA A 297 4.84 -18.40 -1.06
N GLU A 298 4.43 -19.24 -2.01
CA GLU A 298 4.85 -20.64 -2.10
C GLU A 298 6.35 -20.77 -2.34
N GLU A 299 6.90 -19.99 -3.28
CA GLU A 299 8.34 -19.97 -3.57
C GLU A 299 9.17 -19.64 -2.32
N ILE A 300 8.78 -18.60 -1.58
CA ILE A 300 9.46 -18.18 -0.35
C ILE A 300 9.53 -19.31 0.67
N LEU A 301 8.42 -20.02 0.87
CA LEU A 301 8.34 -21.13 1.83
C LEU A 301 9.07 -22.37 1.33
N ALA A 302 8.94 -22.71 0.05
CA ALA A 302 9.64 -23.83 -0.57
C ALA A 302 11.17 -23.66 -0.52
N ASP A 303 11.67 -22.43 -0.67
CA ASP A 303 13.09 -22.10 -0.56
C ASP A 303 13.59 -22.02 0.89
N GLY A 304 12.74 -22.26 1.88
CA GLY A 304 13.10 -22.17 3.29
C GLY A 304 13.56 -20.78 3.71
N ARG A 305 12.95 -19.72 3.15
CA ARG A 305 13.26 -18.34 3.54
C ARG A 305 12.51 -17.94 4.82
N ALA A 306 11.42 -18.61 5.15
CA ALA A 306 10.61 -18.43 6.34
C ALA A 306 9.72 -19.66 6.57
N ASP A 307 9.06 -19.74 7.72
CA ASP A 307 8.06 -20.75 8.07
C ASP A 307 6.63 -20.32 7.72
N LEU A 308 6.38 -18.99 7.76
CA LEU A 308 5.09 -18.35 7.47
C LEU A 308 5.31 -17.08 6.63
N VAL A 309 4.25 -16.64 5.96
CA VAL A 309 4.20 -15.37 5.25
C VAL A 309 3.13 -14.45 5.84
N SER A 310 3.46 -13.17 6.00
CA SER A 310 2.52 -12.14 6.45
C SER A 310 2.15 -11.24 5.28
N LEU A 311 0.86 -11.26 4.93
CA LEU A 311 0.26 -10.47 3.88
C LEU A 311 -0.75 -9.49 4.50
N ALA A 312 -0.49 -8.18 4.41
CA ALA A 312 -1.43 -7.18 4.92
C ALA A 312 -2.37 -6.70 3.81
N ARG A 313 -1.88 -5.85 2.93
CA ARG A 313 -2.66 -5.23 1.85
C ARG A 313 -3.29 -6.20 0.82
N PRO A 314 -2.73 -7.40 0.55
CA PRO A 314 -3.43 -8.40 -0.25
C PRO A 314 -4.82 -8.75 0.27
N PHE A 315 -5.03 -8.76 1.60
CA PHE A 315 -6.35 -8.99 2.20
C PHE A 315 -7.29 -7.78 2.17
N LEU A 316 -6.80 -6.58 1.86
CA LEU A 316 -7.65 -5.47 1.44
C LEU A 316 -8.11 -5.66 0.00
N ALA A 317 -7.18 -6.05 -0.87
CA ALA A 317 -7.46 -6.25 -2.29
C ALA A 317 -8.40 -7.43 -2.54
N ASP A 318 -8.21 -8.56 -1.82
CA ASP A 318 -9.02 -9.76 -1.95
C ASP A 318 -9.15 -10.50 -0.60
N PRO A 319 -10.34 -10.48 0.03
CA PRO A 319 -10.56 -11.21 1.29
C PRO A 319 -10.50 -12.73 1.12
N ASP A 320 -10.75 -13.25 -0.10
CA ASP A 320 -10.80 -14.67 -0.43
C ASP A 320 -9.46 -15.22 -0.95
N PHE A 321 -8.37 -14.49 -0.76
CA PHE A 321 -7.04 -14.84 -1.26
C PHE A 321 -6.68 -16.31 -1.00
N VAL A 322 -6.82 -16.79 0.24
CA VAL A 322 -6.46 -18.17 0.61
C VAL A 322 -7.47 -19.18 0.06
N ALA A 323 -8.77 -18.88 0.09
CA ALA A 323 -9.79 -19.75 -0.48
C ALA A 323 -9.58 -19.96 -1.99
N LYS A 324 -9.29 -18.90 -2.72
CA LYS A 324 -8.97 -18.95 -4.16
C LYS A 324 -7.68 -19.71 -4.44
N ALA A 325 -6.63 -19.49 -3.65
CA ALA A 325 -5.38 -20.26 -3.74
C ALA A 325 -5.63 -21.75 -3.48
N THR A 326 -6.42 -22.09 -2.46
CA THR A 326 -6.78 -23.48 -2.12
C THR A 326 -7.57 -24.16 -3.25
N ALA A 327 -8.44 -23.41 -3.91
CA ALA A 327 -9.22 -23.90 -5.05
C ALA A 327 -8.42 -23.99 -6.36
N GLY A 328 -7.15 -23.57 -6.37
CA GLY A 328 -6.32 -23.50 -7.60
C GLY A 328 -6.79 -22.38 -8.55
N ARG A 329 -7.43 -21.34 -8.01
CA ARG A 329 -8.01 -20.22 -8.76
C ARG A 329 -7.28 -18.89 -8.48
N ALA A 330 -5.95 -18.95 -8.47
CA ALA A 330 -5.12 -17.75 -8.32
C ALA A 330 -5.39 -16.71 -9.43
N ASP A 331 -5.83 -17.18 -10.60
CA ASP A 331 -6.26 -16.34 -11.72
C ASP A 331 -7.43 -15.40 -11.38
N THR A 332 -8.21 -15.70 -10.34
CA THR A 332 -9.34 -14.88 -9.87
C THR A 332 -9.00 -13.95 -8.70
N ILE A 333 -7.78 -14.01 -8.18
CA ILE A 333 -7.36 -13.13 -7.09
C ILE A 333 -7.23 -11.69 -7.59
N ASN A 334 -7.85 -10.75 -6.89
CA ASN A 334 -7.62 -9.31 -7.11
C ASN A 334 -6.31 -8.91 -6.42
N THR A 335 -5.23 -8.85 -7.19
CA THR A 335 -3.88 -8.71 -6.65
C THR A 335 -3.60 -7.29 -6.13
N CYS A 336 -3.03 -7.18 -4.93
CA CYS A 336 -2.53 -5.91 -4.40
C CYS A 336 -1.36 -5.39 -5.26
N ILE A 337 -1.50 -4.21 -5.82
CA ILE A 337 -0.51 -3.58 -6.71
C ILE A 337 0.53 -2.71 -6.00
N GLY A 338 0.55 -2.67 -4.69
CA GLY A 338 1.55 -1.91 -3.91
C GLY A 338 1.44 -0.38 -4.01
N CYS A 339 0.30 0.17 -4.47
CA CYS A 339 0.12 1.60 -4.78
C CYS A 339 0.02 2.53 -3.57
N ASN A 340 -0.33 2.04 -2.40
CA ASN A 340 -0.56 2.77 -1.15
C ASN A 340 -1.71 3.81 -1.14
N GLN A 341 -2.40 4.05 -2.24
CA GLN A 341 -3.29 5.21 -2.45
C GLN A 341 -4.57 5.22 -1.61
N ALA A 342 -5.24 4.07 -1.46
CA ALA A 342 -6.49 3.99 -0.69
C ALA A 342 -6.30 3.33 0.67
N CYS A 343 -5.13 2.80 0.97
CA CYS A 343 -4.77 2.24 2.27
C CYS A 343 -3.92 3.24 3.06
N LEU A 344 -2.60 3.23 2.90
CA LEU A 344 -1.69 4.05 3.70
C LEU A 344 -1.94 5.57 3.57
N ASP A 345 -2.20 6.08 2.35
CA ASP A 345 -2.51 7.51 2.18
C ASP A 345 -3.81 7.91 2.90
N HIS A 346 -4.80 7.01 2.98
CA HIS A 346 -6.02 7.23 3.77
C HIS A 346 -5.70 7.22 5.26
N THR A 347 -5.03 6.19 5.77
CA THR A 347 -4.63 6.08 7.18
C THR A 347 -3.88 7.32 7.66
N PHE A 348 -2.84 7.74 6.94
CA PHE A 348 -2.09 8.95 7.29
C PHE A 348 -2.81 10.27 7.00
N SER A 349 -4.01 10.22 6.45
CA SER A 349 -4.93 11.34 6.28
C SER A 349 -6.13 11.26 7.21
N LEU A 350 -6.10 10.37 8.21
CA LEU A 350 -7.17 10.12 9.18
C LEU A 350 -8.51 9.78 8.49
N LYS A 351 -8.45 8.98 7.45
CA LYS A 351 -9.61 8.47 6.71
C LYS A 351 -9.69 6.97 6.86
N ILE A 352 -10.88 6.43 6.83
CA ILE A 352 -11.09 4.98 6.76
C ILE A 352 -10.33 4.43 5.55
N THR A 353 -9.57 3.39 5.80
CA THR A 353 -8.83 2.64 4.79
C THR A 353 -9.78 2.03 3.77
N SER A 354 -9.31 1.88 2.55
CA SER A 354 -9.94 1.12 1.47
C SER A 354 -8.83 0.52 0.59
N CYS A 355 -9.18 0.04 -0.59
CA CYS A 355 -8.21 -0.43 -1.57
C CYS A 355 -8.52 0.14 -2.95
N LEU A 356 -7.49 0.53 -3.70
CA LEU A 356 -7.64 1.06 -5.06
C LEU A 356 -8.38 0.06 -5.97
N VAL A 357 -7.99 -1.23 -5.89
CA VAL A 357 -8.56 -2.30 -6.72
C VAL A 357 -9.82 -2.93 -6.12
N ASN A 358 -10.11 -2.68 -4.82
CA ASN A 358 -11.29 -3.19 -4.12
C ASN A 358 -11.91 -2.11 -3.21
N PRO A 359 -12.81 -1.27 -3.71
CA PRO A 359 -13.45 -0.22 -2.92
C PRO A 359 -14.31 -0.73 -1.75
N ARG A 360 -14.66 -2.02 -1.73
CA ARG A 360 -15.42 -2.65 -0.65
C ARG A 360 -14.59 -2.85 0.62
N ALA A 361 -13.26 -2.89 0.51
CA ALA A 361 -12.38 -3.05 1.68
C ALA A 361 -12.65 -1.98 2.74
N CYS A 362 -12.90 -2.38 3.97
CA CYS A 362 -13.33 -1.57 5.11
C CYS A 362 -14.71 -0.90 4.96
N HIS A 363 -15.45 -1.25 3.89
CA HIS A 363 -16.82 -0.82 3.61
C HIS A 363 -17.77 -2.02 3.41
N GLU A 364 -17.46 -3.17 3.99
CA GLU A 364 -18.18 -4.44 3.82
C GLU A 364 -19.66 -4.34 4.21
N THR A 365 -19.99 -3.46 5.18
CA THR A 365 -21.36 -3.22 5.64
C THR A 365 -22.11 -2.13 4.88
N GLU A 366 -21.38 -1.30 4.09
CA GLU A 366 -21.93 -0.13 3.41
C GLU A 366 -22.01 -0.32 1.89
N LEU A 367 -21.00 -0.94 1.29
CA LEU A 367 -20.91 -1.20 -0.14
C LEU A 367 -21.13 -2.68 -0.42
N VAL A 368 -22.41 -3.07 -0.42
CA VAL A 368 -22.83 -4.47 -0.60
C VAL A 368 -23.35 -4.67 -2.02
N LEU A 369 -22.76 -5.60 -2.75
CA LEU A 369 -23.21 -5.99 -4.10
C LEU A 369 -24.28 -7.10 -4.01
N SER A 370 -25.45 -6.74 -3.48
CA SER A 370 -26.54 -7.70 -3.34
C SER A 370 -27.13 -8.09 -4.70
N PRO A 371 -27.52 -9.38 -4.89
CA PRO A 371 -28.19 -9.82 -6.10
C PRO A 371 -29.46 -8.99 -6.37
N THR A 372 -29.62 -8.53 -7.60
CA THR A 372 -30.81 -7.75 -8.00
C THR A 372 -32.04 -8.62 -8.10
N ARG A 373 -33.20 -8.06 -7.72
CA ARG A 373 -34.52 -8.69 -7.93
C ARG A 373 -35.07 -8.43 -9.33
N ARG A 374 -34.52 -7.45 -10.05
CA ARG A 374 -34.92 -7.03 -11.40
C ARG A 374 -33.68 -6.83 -12.26
N ALA A 375 -33.33 -7.86 -13.02
CA ALA A 375 -32.25 -7.77 -13.98
C ALA A 375 -32.53 -6.71 -15.05
N LYS A 376 -31.57 -5.85 -15.32
CA LYS A 376 -31.58 -4.83 -16.37
C LYS A 376 -30.57 -5.21 -17.46
N ARG A 377 -30.78 -4.73 -18.66
CA ARG A 377 -29.79 -4.71 -19.74
C ARG A 377 -29.00 -3.42 -19.63
N ILE A 378 -27.72 -3.52 -19.32
CA ILE A 378 -26.83 -2.37 -19.07
C ILE A 378 -25.77 -2.30 -20.15
N ALA A 379 -25.69 -1.15 -20.83
CA ALA A 379 -24.57 -0.82 -21.71
C ALA A 379 -23.54 -0.02 -20.95
N VAL A 380 -22.29 -0.51 -20.92
CA VAL A 380 -21.14 0.25 -20.40
C VAL A 380 -20.25 0.61 -21.58
N VAL A 381 -19.99 1.90 -21.77
CA VAL A 381 -19.18 2.40 -22.90
C VAL A 381 -17.87 2.95 -22.39
N GLY A 382 -16.79 2.24 -22.70
CA GLY A 382 -15.43 2.46 -22.23
C GLY A 382 -14.96 1.35 -21.30
N ALA A 383 -13.95 0.58 -21.72
CA ALA A 383 -13.33 -0.52 -20.99
C ALA A 383 -12.07 -0.07 -20.21
N GLY A 384 -12.03 1.17 -19.75
CA GLY A 384 -11.07 1.67 -18.77
C GLY A 384 -11.45 1.24 -17.34
N PRO A 385 -10.66 1.61 -16.31
CA PRO A 385 -10.86 1.12 -14.94
C PRO A 385 -12.26 1.37 -14.37
N ALA A 386 -12.88 2.51 -14.67
CA ALA A 386 -14.24 2.82 -14.22
C ALA A 386 -15.28 1.90 -14.86
N GLY A 387 -15.23 1.73 -16.20
CA GLY A 387 -16.16 0.87 -16.93
C GLY A 387 -15.98 -0.60 -16.59
N LEU A 388 -14.75 -1.08 -16.44
CA LEU A 388 -14.43 -2.46 -16.00
C LEU A 388 -15.02 -2.76 -14.63
N ALA A 389 -14.80 -1.87 -13.65
CA ALA A 389 -15.34 -2.04 -12.30
C ALA A 389 -16.88 -2.02 -12.29
N CYS A 390 -17.50 -1.11 -13.08
CA CYS A 390 -18.95 -1.03 -13.21
C CYS A 390 -19.51 -2.31 -13.85
N ALA A 391 -18.93 -2.77 -14.96
CA ALA A 391 -19.40 -3.95 -15.70
C ALA A 391 -19.33 -5.23 -14.84
N VAL A 392 -18.20 -5.46 -14.18
CA VAL A 392 -18.02 -6.63 -13.31
C VAL A 392 -18.99 -6.58 -12.13
N SER A 393 -19.10 -5.44 -11.44
CA SER A 393 -19.97 -5.29 -10.27
C SER A 393 -21.46 -5.38 -10.62
N ALA A 394 -21.87 -4.84 -11.75
CA ALA A 394 -23.26 -4.95 -12.22
C ALA A 394 -23.61 -6.40 -12.62
N ALA A 395 -22.69 -7.09 -13.30
CA ALA A 395 -22.87 -8.50 -13.65
C ALA A 395 -22.89 -9.39 -12.40
N GLU A 396 -22.07 -9.10 -11.38
CA GLU A 396 -22.10 -9.78 -10.08
C GLU A 396 -23.47 -9.70 -9.41
N ARG A 397 -24.16 -8.58 -9.55
CA ARG A 397 -25.52 -8.39 -9.04
C ARG A 397 -26.59 -9.10 -9.88
N GLY A 398 -26.24 -9.67 -11.05
CA GLY A 398 -27.15 -10.40 -11.91
C GLY A 398 -27.78 -9.56 -13.05
N HIS A 399 -27.20 -8.41 -13.37
CA HIS A 399 -27.59 -7.64 -14.57
C HIS A 399 -27.00 -8.25 -15.83
N ALA A 400 -27.67 -8.09 -16.98
CA ALA A 400 -27.14 -8.43 -18.30
C ALA A 400 -26.30 -7.26 -18.82
N VAL A 401 -24.99 -7.40 -18.85
CA VAL A 401 -24.06 -6.31 -19.16
C VAL A 401 -23.39 -6.52 -20.52
N THR A 402 -23.42 -5.48 -21.37
CA THR A 402 -22.58 -5.39 -22.57
C THR A 402 -21.58 -4.25 -22.37
N LEU A 403 -20.30 -4.57 -22.51
CA LEU A 403 -19.19 -3.62 -22.38
C LEU A 403 -18.63 -3.31 -23.78
N PHE A 404 -18.69 -2.05 -24.18
CA PHE A 404 -18.18 -1.56 -25.46
C PHE A 404 -16.88 -0.78 -25.30
N ASP A 405 -15.95 -0.97 -26.21
CA ASP A 405 -14.78 -0.09 -26.34
C ASP A 405 -14.37 0.05 -27.81
N ALA A 406 -13.95 1.25 -28.20
CA ALA A 406 -13.38 1.51 -29.52
C ALA A 406 -11.97 0.92 -29.69
N ALA A 407 -11.26 0.66 -28.60
CA ALA A 407 -9.93 0.05 -28.59
C ALA A 407 -10.00 -1.46 -28.83
N ALA A 408 -8.85 -2.04 -29.21
CA ALA A 408 -8.70 -3.48 -29.45
C ALA A 408 -8.50 -4.31 -28.15
N GLU A 409 -8.30 -3.63 -27.01
CA GLU A 409 -8.07 -4.29 -25.71
C GLU A 409 -8.73 -3.50 -24.57
N ILE A 410 -9.02 -4.20 -23.49
CA ILE A 410 -9.49 -3.58 -22.25
C ILE A 410 -8.34 -2.88 -21.52
N GLY A 411 -8.66 -1.93 -20.64
CA GLY A 411 -7.70 -1.31 -19.72
C GLY A 411 -7.58 0.21 -19.84
N GLY A 412 -7.83 0.78 -21.01
CA GLY A 412 -7.75 2.23 -21.21
C GLY A 412 -6.41 2.80 -20.73
N GLN A 413 -6.44 3.78 -19.83
CA GLN A 413 -5.22 4.43 -19.29
C GLN A 413 -4.31 3.48 -18.49
N LEU A 414 -4.80 2.34 -17.98
CA LEU A 414 -3.94 1.35 -17.30
C LEU A 414 -2.89 0.77 -18.26
N ASN A 415 -3.23 0.64 -19.57
CA ASN A 415 -2.29 0.17 -20.59
C ASN A 415 -1.14 1.16 -20.85
N VAL A 416 -1.35 2.44 -20.54
CA VAL A 416 -0.33 3.48 -20.60
C VAL A 416 0.48 3.50 -19.31
N ALA A 417 -0.20 3.49 -18.16
CA ALA A 417 0.42 3.56 -16.85
C ALA A 417 1.37 2.39 -16.56
N LYS A 418 1.02 1.16 -16.96
CA LYS A 418 1.86 -0.03 -16.74
C LYS A 418 3.20 -0.01 -17.47
N ARG A 419 3.39 0.91 -18.43
CA ARG A 419 4.67 1.09 -19.13
C ARG A 419 5.70 1.90 -18.34
N VAL A 420 5.24 2.59 -17.28
CA VAL A 420 6.11 3.35 -16.39
C VAL A 420 6.84 2.37 -15.46
N PRO A 421 8.17 2.47 -15.33
CA PRO A 421 8.95 1.62 -14.44
C PRO A 421 8.36 1.54 -13.03
N GLY A 422 8.18 0.33 -12.50
CA GLY A 422 7.59 0.11 -11.19
C GLY A 422 6.06 0.12 -11.14
N LYS A 423 5.37 0.20 -12.30
CA LYS A 423 3.90 0.11 -12.39
C LYS A 423 3.40 -1.14 -13.13
N ASP A 424 4.27 -2.13 -13.31
CA ASP A 424 3.98 -3.41 -13.98
C ASP A 424 2.83 -4.17 -13.31
N GLU A 425 2.59 -3.94 -12.02
CA GLU A 425 1.51 -4.57 -11.25
C GLU A 425 0.10 -4.29 -11.83
N PHE A 426 -0.07 -3.28 -12.68
CA PHE A 426 -1.34 -3.07 -13.39
C PHE A 426 -1.66 -4.19 -14.39
N ASP A 427 -0.70 -5.00 -14.80
CA ASP A 427 -0.97 -6.21 -15.58
C ASP A 427 -1.81 -7.21 -14.78
N GLU A 428 -1.62 -7.31 -13.47
CA GLU A 428 -2.45 -8.12 -12.59
C GLU A 428 -3.89 -7.58 -12.48
N THR A 429 -4.06 -6.27 -12.43
CA THR A 429 -5.39 -5.64 -12.43
C THR A 429 -6.13 -5.95 -13.75
N LEU A 430 -5.43 -5.88 -14.88
CA LEU A 430 -5.99 -6.22 -16.19
C LEU A 430 -6.30 -7.72 -16.32
N ARG A 431 -5.43 -8.59 -15.79
CA ARG A 431 -5.69 -10.04 -15.71
C ARG A 431 -6.97 -10.28 -14.91
N TYR A 432 -7.09 -9.72 -13.71
CA TYR A 432 -8.27 -9.87 -12.86
C TYR A 432 -9.56 -9.46 -13.59
N PHE A 433 -9.61 -8.27 -14.16
CA PHE A 433 -10.80 -7.83 -14.88
C PHE A 433 -11.13 -8.73 -16.08
N ARG A 434 -10.13 -9.19 -16.85
CA ARG A 434 -10.35 -10.08 -17.98
C ARG A 434 -11.01 -11.40 -17.54
N VAL A 435 -10.51 -11.97 -16.45
CA VAL A 435 -11.07 -13.22 -15.89
C VAL A 435 -12.48 -12.98 -15.36
N GLN A 436 -12.71 -11.90 -14.60
CA GLN A 436 -14.01 -11.59 -14.00
C GLN A 436 -15.10 -11.28 -15.07
N LEU A 437 -14.75 -10.57 -16.13
CA LEU A 437 -15.70 -10.33 -17.25
C LEU A 437 -16.15 -11.66 -17.89
N ALA A 438 -15.22 -12.57 -18.13
CA ALA A 438 -15.52 -13.86 -18.72
C ALA A 438 -16.37 -14.74 -17.78
N GLU A 439 -16.01 -14.85 -16.51
CA GLU A 439 -16.74 -15.67 -15.53
C GLU A 439 -18.17 -15.19 -15.27
N ARG A 440 -18.37 -13.87 -15.28
CA ARG A 440 -19.70 -13.28 -15.07
C ARG A 440 -20.52 -13.15 -16.34
N GLY A 441 -20.00 -13.63 -17.47
CA GLY A 441 -20.71 -13.63 -18.76
C GLY A 441 -21.00 -12.23 -19.32
N VAL A 442 -20.10 -11.26 -19.07
CA VAL A 442 -20.21 -9.94 -19.70
C VAL A 442 -19.93 -10.05 -21.19
N ASP A 443 -20.84 -9.51 -22.00
CA ASP A 443 -20.66 -9.41 -23.47
C ASP A 443 -19.69 -8.27 -23.80
N VAL A 444 -18.42 -8.62 -24.08
CA VAL A 444 -17.34 -7.66 -24.34
C VAL A 444 -17.19 -7.41 -25.84
N ARG A 445 -17.39 -6.19 -26.28
CA ARG A 445 -17.32 -5.74 -27.68
C ARG A 445 -16.23 -4.70 -27.87
N LEU A 446 -15.03 -5.18 -28.20
CA LEU A 446 -13.87 -4.34 -28.55
C LEU A 446 -13.90 -3.96 -30.03
N ASN A 447 -13.06 -2.97 -30.41
CA ASN A 447 -13.06 -2.38 -31.76
C ASN A 447 -14.47 -1.92 -32.20
N THR A 448 -15.30 -1.47 -31.24
CA THR A 448 -16.71 -1.17 -31.47
C THR A 448 -17.01 0.24 -30.94
N PRO A 449 -16.68 1.29 -31.68
CA PRO A 449 -17.15 2.62 -31.36
C PRO A 449 -18.69 2.64 -31.49
N VAL A 450 -19.35 3.27 -30.52
CA VAL A 450 -20.82 3.33 -30.47
C VAL A 450 -21.30 4.78 -30.44
N THR A 451 -22.49 5.00 -31.05
CA THR A 451 -23.25 6.24 -31.01
C THR A 451 -24.48 6.07 -30.11
N ALA A 452 -25.23 7.13 -29.85
CA ALA A 452 -26.46 7.04 -29.07
C ALA A 452 -27.48 6.06 -29.69
N ALA A 453 -27.55 5.95 -31.02
CA ALA A 453 -28.49 5.05 -31.72
C ALA A 453 -28.14 3.56 -31.51
N ASP A 454 -26.85 3.20 -31.40
CA ASP A 454 -26.41 1.82 -31.21
C ASP A 454 -26.78 1.28 -29.81
N LEU A 455 -27.14 2.17 -28.89
CA LEU A 455 -27.49 1.87 -27.52
C LEU A 455 -28.99 1.69 -27.29
N ASP A 456 -29.80 1.72 -28.34
CA ASP A 456 -31.23 1.48 -28.25
C ASP A 456 -31.53 0.08 -27.70
N GLY A 457 -32.50 0.02 -26.79
CA GLY A 457 -32.92 -1.22 -26.16
C GLY A 457 -32.19 -1.60 -24.89
N PHE A 458 -31.18 -0.84 -24.43
CA PHE A 458 -30.65 -0.97 -23.09
C PHE A 458 -31.47 -0.20 -22.06
N ASP A 459 -31.63 -0.78 -20.87
CA ASP A 459 -32.39 -0.17 -19.78
C ASP A 459 -31.60 0.95 -19.08
N GLU A 460 -30.29 0.80 -19.03
CA GLU A 460 -29.33 1.78 -18.47
C GLU A 460 -28.11 1.93 -19.38
N VAL A 461 -27.58 3.13 -19.47
CA VAL A 461 -26.34 3.44 -20.20
C VAL A 461 -25.35 4.10 -19.26
N VAL A 462 -24.15 3.55 -19.21
CA VAL A 462 -23.03 4.08 -18.42
C VAL A 462 -21.92 4.54 -19.36
N VAL A 463 -21.60 5.83 -19.31
CA VAL A 463 -20.57 6.46 -20.13
C VAL A 463 -19.28 6.57 -19.30
N ALA A 464 -18.29 5.75 -19.65
CA ALA A 464 -16.98 5.65 -19.02
C ALA A 464 -15.84 5.90 -20.03
N THR A 465 -16.08 6.80 -20.99
CA THR A 465 -15.23 7.08 -22.15
C THR A 465 -13.90 7.77 -21.83
N GLY A 466 -13.69 8.13 -20.56
CA GLY A 466 -12.41 8.60 -20.04
C GLY A 466 -12.07 10.03 -20.44
N VAL A 467 -10.81 10.25 -20.78
CA VAL A 467 -10.22 11.58 -20.99
C VAL A 467 -9.33 11.63 -22.22
N SER A 468 -9.09 12.85 -22.72
CA SER A 468 -8.07 13.19 -23.70
C SER A 468 -7.01 14.13 -23.10
N PRO A 469 -5.77 14.11 -23.59
CA PRO A 469 -4.76 15.10 -23.19
C PRO A 469 -5.23 16.52 -23.51
N ARG A 470 -5.00 17.46 -22.58
CA ARG A 470 -5.25 18.86 -22.84
C ARG A 470 -4.05 19.50 -23.53
N THR A 471 -4.29 20.23 -24.60
CA THR A 471 -3.29 21.08 -25.26
C THR A 471 -3.32 22.47 -24.63
N PRO A 472 -2.24 22.91 -23.94
CA PRO A 472 -2.19 24.25 -23.36
C PRO A 472 -2.02 25.32 -24.45
N ALA A 473 -2.52 26.53 -24.19
CA ALA A 473 -2.33 27.67 -25.09
C ALA A 473 -0.91 28.24 -24.88
N ILE A 474 0.07 27.68 -25.60
CA ILE A 474 1.47 28.16 -25.65
C ILE A 474 1.77 28.43 -27.12
N GLU A 475 2.40 29.56 -27.42
CA GLU A 475 2.84 29.88 -28.79
C GLU A 475 3.81 28.80 -29.28
N GLY A 476 3.60 28.26 -30.48
CA GLY A 476 4.41 27.15 -31.02
C GLY A 476 4.11 25.77 -30.42
N VAL A 477 2.97 25.57 -29.77
CA VAL A 477 2.57 24.26 -29.22
C VAL A 477 2.39 23.17 -30.29
N ASP A 478 2.26 23.54 -31.54
CA ASP A 478 2.20 22.70 -32.74
C ASP A 478 3.58 22.47 -33.40
N HIS A 479 4.66 22.96 -32.76
CA HIS A 479 6.03 22.77 -33.25
C HIS A 479 6.39 21.26 -33.29
N PRO A 480 7.15 20.77 -34.30
CA PRO A 480 7.52 19.36 -34.46
C PRO A 480 8.25 18.72 -33.26
N SER A 481 8.88 19.52 -32.40
CA SER A 481 9.50 19.04 -31.15
C SER A 481 8.51 18.75 -30.02
N VAL A 482 7.23 19.08 -30.19
CA VAL A 482 6.20 18.92 -29.16
C VAL A 482 5.49 17.59 -29.35
N VAL A 483 5.39 16.81 -28.26
CA VAL A 483 4.67 15.55 -28.21
C VAL A 483 3.81 15.48 -26.94
N SER A 484 2.72 14.71 -26.97
CA SER A 484 1.95 14.44 -25.78
C SER A 484 2.56 13.27 -24.98
N TYR A 485 2.14 13.13 -23.71
CA TYR A 485 2.52 11.96 -22.91
C TYR A 485 2.04 10.63 -23.52
N LEU A 486 0.93 10.64 -24.28
CA LEU A 486 0.44 9.44 -24.98
C LEU A 486 1.34 9.06 -26.15
N ASP A 487 1.82 10.04 -26.92
CA ASP A 487 2.76 9.79 -28.01
C ASP A 487 4.01 9.11 -27.46
N VAL A 488 4.51 9.55 -26.29
CA VAL A 488 5.71 8.98 -25.65
C VAL A 488 5.42 7.60 -25.05
N LEU A 489 4.43 7.50 -24.16
CA LEU A 489 4.21 6.29 -23.38
C LEU A 489 3.44 5.20 -24.15
N ARG A 490 2.49 5.57 -25.00
CA ARG A 490 1.67 4.62 -25.76
C ARG A 490 2.28 4.30 -27.13
N ASP A 491 2.63 5.34 -27.87
CA ASP A 491 2.96 5.21 -29.29
C ASP A 491 4.47 5.10 -29.55
N GLY A 492 5.29 5.33 -28.50
CA GLY A 492 6.75 5.19 -28.59
C GLY A 492 7.42 6.24 -29.46
N ALA A 493 6.85 7.46 -29.51
CA ALA A 493 7.44 8.57 -30.25
C ALA A 493 8.90 8.81 -29.85
N PRO A 494 9.79 9.12 -30.81
CA PRO A 494 11.17 9.40 -30.52
C PRO A 494 11.32 10.66 -29.66
N VAL A 495 12.14 10.57 -28.62
CA VAL A 495 12.43 11.66 -27.69
C VAL A 495 13.94 11.89 -27.66
N GLY A 496 14.36 13.15 -27.81
CA GLY A 496 15.77 13.53 -27.79
C GLY A 496 16.44 13.41 -26.43
N GLU A 497 17.68 13.83 -26.31
CA GLU A 497 18.48 13.75 -25.09
C GLU A 497 18.09 14.80 -24.04
N ARG A 498 17.67 16.00 -24.50
CA ARG A 498 17.29 17.14 -23.67
C ARG A 498 15.78 17.34 -23.73
N VAL A 499 15.10 17.22 -22.62
CA VAL A 499 13.64 17.17 -22.59
C VAL A 499 13.07 18.17 -21.57
N ALA A 500 12.03 18.89 -21.98
CA ALA A 500 11.18 19.63 -21.07
C ALA A 500 9.83 18.92 -20.93
N VAL A 501 9.42 18.60 -19.71
CA VAL A 501 8.11 18.05 -19.38
C VAL A 501 7.25 19.18 -18.79
N ILE A 502 6.20 19.57 -19.50
CA ILE A 502 5.28 20.63 -19.09
C ILE A 502 4.13 20.03 -18.28
N GLY A 503 4.16 20.27 -16.97
CA GLY A 503 3.18 19.76 -16.01
C GLY A 503 3.78 18.72 -15.08
N ALA A 504 3.87 19.06 -13.79
CA ALA A 504 4.45 18.21 -12.73
C ALA A 504 3.37 17.60 -11.80
N GLY A 505 2.27 17.14 -12.40
CA GLY A 505 1.33 16.23 -11.75
C GLY A 505 1.80 14.79 -11.84
N GLY A 506 0.94 13.82 -11.44
CA GLY A 506 1.27 12.40 -11.50
C GLY A 506 1.82 11.93 -12.85
N ILE A 507 1.15 12.30 -13.95
CA ILE A 507 1.58 11.94 -15.32
C ILE A 507 2.95 12.55 -15.65
N GLY A 508 3.22 13.80 -15.23
CA GLY A 508 4.53 14.43 -15.48
C GLY A 508 5.66 13.73 -14.75
N PHE A 509 5.43 13.27 -13.52
CA PHE A 509 6.38 12.44 -12.79
C PHE A 509 6.60 11.09 -13.49
N ASP A 510 5.53 10.42 -13.91
CA ASP A 510 5.56 9.15 -14.62
C ASP A 510 6.38 9.24 -15.91
N VAL A 511 6.16 10.30 -16.70
CA VAL A 511 6.93 10.56 -17.93
C VAL A 511 8.40 10.85 -17.62
N ALA A 512 8.69 11.64 -16.58
CA ALA A 512 10.07 11.94 -16.19
C ALA A 512 10.79 10.67 -15.70
N GLU A 513 10.13 9.79 -14.95
CA GLU A 513 10.67 8.49 -14.53
C GLU A 513 10.92 7.58 -15.74
N PHE A 514 9.96 7.47 -16.64
CA PHE A 514 10.10 6.69 -17.88
C PHE A 514 11.25 7.16 -18.75
N LEU A 515 11.39 8.47 -18.96
CA LEU A 515 12.41 9.05 -19.82
C LEU A 515 13.84 8.97 -19.23
N THR A 516 13.94 8.89 -17.91
CA THR A 516 15.23 8.81 -17.20
C THR A 516 15.58 7.40 -16.74
N ASP A 517 14.72 6.42 -17.02
CA ASP A 517 15.02 5.03 -16.73
C ASP A 517 16.12 4.49 -17.65
N GLY A 518 17.11 3.84 -17.05
CA GLY A 518 18.22 3.20 -17.78
C GLY A 518 17.92 1.80 -18.28
N GLY A 519 16.70 1.30 -18.10
CA GLY A 519 16.29 -0.05 -18.48
C GLY A 519 16.85 -1.17 -17.59
N GLU A 520 17.32 -0.84 -16.37
CA GLU A 520 17.88 -1.83 -15.44
C GLU A 520 16.84 -2.71 -14.75
N GLY A 521 15.54 -2.37 -14.84
CA GLY A 521 14.46 -3.18 -14.29
C GLY A 521 14.45 -3.30 -12.76
N ALA A 522 14.86 -2.26 -12.04
CA ALA A 522 15.01 -2.27 -10.59
C ALA A 522 13.73 -2.69 -9.82
N SER A 523 12.54 -2.41 -10.36
CA SER A 523 11.27 -2.83 -9.75
C SER A 523 10.99 -4.34 -9.84
N GLN A 524 11.75 -5.06 -10.65
CA GLN A 524 11.60 -6.51 -10.85
C GLN A 524 12.83 -7.30 -10.38
N ASP A 525 13.97 -6.64 -10.20
CA ASP A 525 15.23 -7.25 -9.76
C ASP A 525 15.67 -6.73 -8.39
N PRO A 526 15.58 -7.57 -7.33
CA PRO A 526 15.98 -7.18 -5.97
C PRO A 526 17.45 -6.70 -5.86
N GLU A 527 18.37 -7.30 -6.59
CA GLU A 527 19.79 -6.94 -6.52
C GLU A 527 20.03 -5.52 -7.02
N THR A 528 19.48 -5.19 -8.18
CA THR A 528 19.52 -3.85 -8.76
C THR A 528 18.81 -2.84 -7.87
N TYR A 529 17.65 -3.19 -7.32
CA TYR A 529 16.91 -2.35 -6.38
C TYR A 529 17.76 -2.01 -5.14
N PHE A 530 18.33 -3.02 -4.49
CA PHE A 530 19.16 -2.81 -3.29
C PHE A 530 20.43 -2.01 -3.57
N ARG A 531 21.06 -2.24 -4.71
CA ARG A 531 22.23 -1.47 -5.15
C ARG A 531 21.86 0.01 -5.32
N GLN A 532 20.77 0.30 -6.02
CA GLN A 532 20.32 1.68 -6.30
C GLN A 532 19.86 2.44 -5.08
N TRP A 533 19.25 1.76 -4.09
CA TRP A 533 18.73 2.37 -2.86
C TRP A 533 19.70 2.29 -1.69
N GLY A 534 20.82 1.60 -1.82
CA GLY A 534 21.86 1.51 -0.80
C GLY A 534 21.49 0.57 0.36
N VAL A 535 20.82 -0.53 0.06
CA VAL A 535 20.60 -1.60 1.04
C VAL A 535 21.79 -2.54 1.05
N ASP A 536 22.35 -2.78 2.23
CA ASP A 536 23.46 -3.73 2.44
C ASP A 536 22.90 -5.12 2.72
N THR A 537 22.83 -5.97 1.70
CA THR A 537 22.34 -7.36 1.81
C THR A 537 23.34 -8.31 2.47
N SER A 538 24.63 -7.93 2.59
CA SER A 538 25.60 -8.66 3.43
C SER A 538 25.32 -8.45 4.92
N TYR A 539 24.70 -7.32 5.24
CA TYR A 539 24.39 -6.84 6.59
C TYR A 539 25.64 -6.68 7.47
N GLU A 540 26.75 -6.31 6.83
CA GLU A 540 28.00 -5.98 7.55
C GLU A 540 27.92 -4.60 8.20
N ASN A 541 27.15 -3.70 7.61
CA ASN A 541 26.94 -2.35 8.11
C ASN A 541 25.73 -2.27 9.05
N ARG A 542 25.87 -1.51 10.11
CA ARG A 542 24.80 -1.23 11.08
C ARG A 542 23.58 -0.61 10.37
N GLY A 543 22.37 -1.11 10.71
CA GLY A 543 21.11 -0.70 10.08
C GLY A 543 20.91 -1.22 8.65
N GLY A 544 21.84 -2.02 8.10
CA GLY A 544 21.74 -2.56 6.73
C GLY A 544 21.89 -1.51 5.64
N LEU A 545 22.70 -0.47 5.87
CA LEU A 545 22.89 0.65 4.94
C LEU A 545 24.26 0.61 4.26
N ARG A 546 24.29 0.91 2.96
CA ARG A 546 25.51 1.19 2.19
C ARG A 546 25.32 2.42 1.31
N THR A 547 26.39 2.90 0.68
CA THR A 547 26.29 3.98 -0.30
C THR A 547 25.52 3.50 -1.53
N PRO A 548 24.46 4.23 -1.97
CA PRO A 548 23.74 3.90 -3.19
C PRO A 548 24.64 4.00 -4.43
N GLU A 549 24.50 3.04 -5.35
CA GLU A 549 25.17 3.04 -6.65
C GLU A 549 24.11 3.15 -7.74
N ARG A 550 24.25 4.15 -8.62
CA ARG A 550 23.27 4.47 -9.64
C ARG A 550 23.91 4.67 -11.01
N THR A 551 23.20 4.25 -12.04
CA THR A 551 23.59 4.47 -13.42
C THR A 551 23.16 5.88 -13.86
N ALA A 552 23.95 6.51 -14.72
CA ALA A 552 23.60 7.81 -15.28
C ALA A 552 22.33 7.68 -16.16
N PRO A 553 21.38 8.61 -16.06
CA PRO A 553 20.16 8.55 -16.86
C PRO A 553 20.48 8.80 -18.34
N PRO A 554 19.70 8.20 -19.26
CA PRO A 554 19.90 8.37 -20.70
C PRO A 554 19.52 9.75 -21.22
N ARG A 555 18.78 10.54 -20.44
CA ARG A 555 18.28 11.87 -20.83
C ARG A 555 18.40 12.88 -19.70
N ARG A 556 18.53 14.16 -20.09
CA ARG A 556 18.45 15.31 -19.18
C ARG A 556 17.03 15.88 -19.23
N VAL A 557 16.32 15.85 -18.11
CA VAL A 557 14.92 16.22 -18.04
C VAL A 557 14.72 17.44 -17.15
N HIS A 558 13.95 18.41 -17.63
CA HIS A 558 13.37 19.50 -16.86
C HIS A 558 11.89 19.18 -16.61
N LEU A 559 11.49 19.00 -15.36
CA LEU A 559 10.09 18.82 -14.95
C LEU A 559 9.55 20.15 -14.43
N LEU A 560 8.61 20.74 -15.16
CA LEU A 560 8.20 22.13 -15.01
C LEU A 560 6.76 22.25 -14.51
N GLN A 561 6.49 23.18 -13.58
CA GLN A 561 5.12 23.52 -13.18
C GLN A 561 4.92 25.03 -13.04
N ARG A 562 3.69 25.49 -13.32
CA ARG A 562 3.29 26.90 -13.16
C ARG A 562 3.12 27.30 -11.70
N LYS A 563 2.64 26.39 -10.84
CA LYS A 563 2.43 26.65 -9.41
C LYS A 563 3.78 26.94 -8.73
N GLU A 564 3.80 27.88 -7.82
CA GLU A 564 4.99 28.22 -7.00
C GLU A 564 5.25 27.23 -5.87
N THR A 565 4.29 26.34 -5.59
CA THR A 565 4.44 25.29 -4.58
C THR A 565 5.55 24.32 -4.95
N LYS A 566 6.07 23.58 -3.96
CA LYS A 566 7.04 22.51 -4.19
C LYS A 566 6.56 21.55 -5.29
N VAL A 567 7.43 21.25 -6.27
CA VAL A 567 7.13 20.28 -7.31
C VAL A 567 6.77 18.93 -6.71
N GLY A 568 5.65 18.34 -7.14
CA GLY A 568 5.12 17.09 -6.59
C GLY A 568 4.45 17.22 -5.22
N ALA A 569 4.04 18.43 -4.79
CA ALA A 569 3.29 18.61 -3.53
C ALA A 569 1.92 17.89 -3.53
N GLY A 570 1.32 17.66 -4.70
CA GLY A 570 0.04 16.96 -4.86
C GLY A 570 0.17 15.44 -5.06
N LEU A 571 1.36 14.86 -4.99
CA LEU A 571 1.55 13.41 -5.08
C LEU A 571 1.06 12.71 -3.82
N GLY A 572 0.87 11.38 -3.92
CA GLY A 572 0.48 10.51 -2.80
C GLY A 572 1.32 10.77 -1.55
N LYS A 573 0.66 10.81 -0.39
CA LYS A 573 1.28 11.20 0.89
C LYS A 573 2.43 10.27 1.26
N THR A 574 2.28 8.97 1.01
CA THR A 574 3.26 7.95 1.38
C THR A 574 4.24 7.60 0.26
N THR A 575 3.94 7.92 -1.00
CA THR A 575 4.80 7.59 -2.16
C THR A 575 5.43 8.81 -2.82
N GLY A 576 4.88 10.00 -2.65
CA GLY A 576 5.37 11.20 -3.32
C GLY A 576 6.83 11.56 -2.99
N TRP A 577 7.31 11.20 -1.80
CA TRP A 577 8.71 11.38 -1.44
C TRP A 577 9.63 10.44 -2.24
N ILE A 578 9.16 9.21 -2.56
CA ILE A 578 9.90 8.21 -3.35
C ILE A 578 10.14 8.77 -4.76
N HIS A 579 9.07 9.17 -5.44
CA HIS A 579 9.13 9.76 -6.78
C HIS A 579 10.06 10.98 -6.84
N ARG A 580 9.94 11.92 -5.89
CA ARG A 580 10.84 13.09 -5.83
C ARG A 580 12.29 12.69 -5.58
N THR A 581 12.53 11.71 -4.71
CA THR A 581 13.88 11.23 -4.41
C THR A 581 14.49 10.57 -5.64
N GLU A 582 13.73 9.72 -6.31
CA GLU A 582 14.17 9.03 -7.52
C GLU A 582 14.55 10.01 -8.63
N LEU A 583 13.66 10.96 -8.96
CA LEU A 583 13.96 11.97 -9.99
C LEU A 583 15.15 12.87 -9.61
N LYS A 584 15.28 13.24 -8.33
CA LYS A 584 16.44 13.99 -7.84
C LYS A 584 17.74 13.20 -8.04
N HIS A 585 17.73 11.92 -7.76
CA HIS A 585 18.89 11.06 -7.94
C HIS A 585 19.25 10.84 -9.40
N ARG A 586 18.25 10.89 -10.29
CA ARG A 586 18.44 10.85 -11.76
C ARG A 586 18.78 12.24 -12.35
N GLY A 587 19.00 13.24 -11.50
CA GLY A 587 19.41 14.59 -11.93
C GLY A 587 18.33 15.39 -12.66
N VAL A 588 17.05 15.04 -12.48
CA VAL A 588 15.93 15.80 -13.08
C VAL A 588 15.83 17.18 -12.42
N ALA A 589 15.83 18.22 -13.23
CA ALA A 589 15.62 19.58 -12.78
C ALA A 589 14.12 19.84 -12.55
N MET A 590 13.69 19.85 -11.28
CA MET A 590 12.31 20.12 -10.89
C MET A 590 12.13 21.61 -10.63
N VAL A 591 11.38 22.34 -11.48
CA VAL A 591 11.24 23.80 -11.45
C VAL A 591 9.79 24.22 -11.26
N ALA A 592 9.55 25.06 -10.25
CA ALA A 592 8.25 25.64 -9.92
C ALA A 592 8.16 27.11 -10.39
N GLY A 593 6.96 27.67 -10.51
CA GLY A 593 6.73 29.08 -10.83
C GLY A 593 7.09 29.44 -12.29
N VAL A 594 6.94 28.49 -13.23
CA VAL A 594 7.32 28.67 -14.64
C VAL A 594 6.15 29.26 -15.44
N THR A 595 6.39 30.36 -16.13
CA THR A 595 5.53 30.84 -17.23
C THR A 595 6.10 30.32 -18.54
N TYR A 596 5.25 29.74 -19.38
CA TYR A 596 5.65 29.24 -20.71
C TYR A 596 5.35 30.30 -21.74
N ASP A 597 6.36 30.81 -22.40
CA ASP A 597 6.25 31.93 -23.33
C ASP A 597 6.01 31.43 -24.78
N ARG A 598 6.91 30.63 -25.30
CA ARG A 598 6.81 30.05 -26.66
C ARG A 598 7.73 28.83 -26.84
N ILE A 599 7.47 28.07 -27.93
CA ILE A 599 8.31 26.94 -28.37
C ILE A 599 8.74 27.20 -29.82
N ASP A 600 10.03 27.04 -30.12
CA ASP A 600 10.61 27.19 -31.44
C ASP A 600 11.86 26.31 -31.59
N ASP A 601 12.64 26.51 -32.71
CA ASP A 601 13.85 25.75 -33.00
C ASP A 601 14.96 25.93 -31.93
N GLU A 602 14.93 27.01 -31.13
CA GLU A 602 15.89 27.21 -30.04
C GLU A 602 15.55 26.41 -28.78
N GLY A 603 14.27 25.98 -28.63
CA GLY A 603 13.78 25.20 -27.52
C GLY A 603 12.51 25.77 -26.89
N LEU A 604 12.39 25.64 -25.56
CA LEU A 604 11.27 26.15 -24.77
C LEU A 604 11.67 27.48 -24.10
N HIS A 605 11.02 28.59 -24.50
CA HIS A 605 11.16 29.89 -23.87
C HIS A 605 10.27 29.97 -22.63
N VAL A 606 10.87 30.38 -21.53
CA VAL A 606 10.19 30.44 -20.22
C VAL A 606 10.58 31.69 -19.45
N THR A 607 9.68 32.13 -18.57
CA THR A 607 9.98 33.14 -17.56
C THR A 607 9.92 32.47 -16.18
N ILE A 608 11.00 32.57 -15.41
CA ILE A 608 11.16 32.00 -14.06
C ILE A 608 11.64 33.10 -13.12
N GLY A 609 10.90 33.37 -12.04
CA GLY A 609 11.25 34.42 -11.09
C GLY A 609 11.30 35.84 -11.71
N GLY A 610 10.61 36.05 -12.84
CA GLY A 610 10.59 37.30 -13.59
C GLY A 610 11.73 37.43 -14.65
N GLU A 611 12.61 36.45 -14.76
CA GLU A 611 13.68 36.41 -15.73
C GLU A 611 13.34 35.50 -16.91
N SER A 612 13.39 36.03 -18.12
CA SER A 612 13.16 35.26 -19.35
C SER A 612 14.43 34.50 -19.75
N GLN A 613 14.26 33.22 -20.08
CA GLN A 613 15.37 32.36 -20.54
C GLN A 613 14.87 31.30 -21.54
N VAL A 614 15.80 30.72 -22.27
CA VAL A 614 15.56 29.62 -23.20
C VAL A 614 16.09 28.33 -22.58
N LEU A 615 15.25 27.31 -22.47
CA LEU A 615 15.68 25.96 -22.17
C LEU A 615 15.99 25.26 -23.52
N PRO A 616 17.26 25.00 -23.83
CA PRO A 616 17.65 24.40 -25.12
C PRO A 616 17.34 22.91 -25.10
N VAL A 617 16.11 22.54 -25.41
CA VAL A 617 15.60 21.16 -25.37
C VAL A 617 15.30 20.65 -26.79
N ASP A 618 15.48 19.35 -26.98
CA ASP A 618 15.19 18.67 -28.25
C ASP A 618 13.74 18.26 -28.38
N THR A 619 13.08 18.08 -27.22
CA THR A 619 11.69 17.63 -27.15
C THR A 619 10.96 18.30 -25.98
N VAL A 620 9.71 18.70 -26.23
CA VAL A 620 8.78 19.19 -25.21
C VAL A 620 7.65 18.19 -25.05
N VAL A 621 7.47 17.62 -23.86
CA VAL A 621 6.40 16.66 -23.58
C VAL A 621 5.29 17.33 -22.79
N LEU A 622 4.05 17.30 -23.34
CA LEU A 622 2.88 17.90 -22.71
C LEU A 622 2.22 16.95 -21.72
N CYS A 623 2.27 17.32 -20.43
CA CYS A 623 1.57 16.67 -19.32
C CYS A 623 0.66 17.67 -18.58
N ALA A 624 0.07 18.63 -19.32
CA ALA A 624 -0.59 19.82 -18.80
C ALA A 624 -2.07 19.60 -18.38
N GLY A 625 -2.44 18.39 -18.05
CA GLY A 625 -3.79 18.00 -17.63
C GLY A 625 -4.57 17.27 -18.71
N GLN A 626 -5.84 17.00 -18.41
CA GLN A 626 -6.73 16.18 -19.22
C GLN A 626 -8.11 16.83 -19.32
N GLU A 627 -8.86 16.48 -20.35
CA GLU A 627 -10.24 16.92 -20.61
C GLU A 627 -11.18 15.71 -20.65
N PRO A 628 -12.40 15.80 -20.08
CA PRO A 628 -13.35 14.70 -20.08
C PRO A 628 -13.92 14.49 -21.48
N ARG A 629 -14.07 13.23 -21.90
CA ARG A 629 -14.72 12.85 -23.16
C ARG A 629 -16.21 12.62 -22.92
N ARG A 630 -17.05 13.62 -23.25
CA ARG A 630 -18.48 13.62 -22.96
C ARG A 630 -19.38 13.58 -24.20
N ASP A 631 -18.82 13.53 -25.40
CA ASP A 631 -19.57 13.63 -26.65
C ASP A 631 -20.76 12.66 -26.69
N LEU A 632 -20.55 11.40 -26.39
CA LEU A 632 -21.62 10.39 -26.34
C LEU A 632 -22.68 10.69 -25.26
N TYR A 633 -22.26 11.19 -24.10
CA TYR A 633 -23.21 11.57 -23.05
C TYR A 633 -24.11 12.72 -23.51
N GLU A 634 -23.54 13.72 -24.15
CA GLU A 634 -24.26 14.87 -24.69
C GLU A 634 -25.25 14.45 -25.80
N GLU A 635 -24.84 13.52 -26.68
CA GLU A 635 -25.73 12.91 -27.67
C GLU A 635 -26.93 12.19 -27.03
N LEU A 636 -26.68 11.38 -26.00
CA LEU A 636 -27.73 10.64 -25.29
C LEU A 636 -28.72 11.60 -24.60
N VAL A 637 -28.23 12.64 -23.94
CA VAL A 637 -29.06 13.66 -23.30
C VAL A 637 -29.89 14.43 -24.33
N ALA A 638 -29.27 14.81 -25.46
CA ALA A 638 -29.98 15.46 -26.56
C ALA A 638 -31.07 14.58 -27.17
N ALA A 639 -30.87 13.26 -27.16
CA ALA A 639 -31.88 12.27 -27.57
C ALA A 639 -32.95 11.99 -26.49
N GLY A 640 -32.92 12.69 -25.36
CA GLY A 640 -33.86 12.52 -24.25
C GLY A 640 -33.64 11.24 -23.42
N ARG A 641 -32.45 10.66 -23.48
CA ARG A 641 -32.09 9.42 -22.76
C ARG A 641 -31.36 9.71 -21.45
N THR A 642 -31.63 8.90 -20.44
CA THR A 642 -30.88 8.93 -19.19
C THR A 642 -29.60 8.14 -19.37
N ALA A 643 -28.48 8.74 -18.98
CA ALA A 643 -27.17 8.10 -18.96
C ALA A 643 -26.41 8.50 -17.70
N HIS A 644 -25.49 7.62 -17.25
CA HIS A 644 -24.64 7.86 -16.10
C HIS A 644 -23.22 8.17 -16.57
N LEU A 645 -22.58 9.18 -15.97
CA LEU A 645 -21.17 9.48 -16.19
C LEU A 645 -20.32 8.93 -15.05
N ILE A 646 -19.21 8.24 -15.39
CA ILE A 646 -18.23 7.77 -14.39
C ILE A 646 -16.79 7.97 -14.87
N GLY A 647 -15.86 7.96 -13.91
CA GLY A 647 -14.44 8.08 -14.19
C GLY A 647 -14.04 9.42 -14.79
N GLY A 648 -13.14 9.38 -15.77
CA GLY A 648 -12.64 10.58 -16.44
C GLY A 648 -13.66 11.32 -17.27
N ALA A 649 -14.68 10.64 -17.77
CA ALA A 649 -15.79 11.27 -18.50
C ALA A 649 -16.64 12.16 -17.59
N ASP A 650 -16.74 11.83 -16.30
CA ASP A 650 -17.39 12.67 -15.30
C ASP A 650 -16.47 13.83 -14.88
N VAL A 651 -15.31 13.54 -14.32
CA VAL A 651 -14.35 14.55 -13.88
C VAL A 651 -12.93 14.14 -14.26
N ALA A 652 -12.27 14.97 -15.08
CA ALA A 652 -10.88 14.73 -15.48
C ALA A 652 -9.84 15.20 -14.47
N ALA A 653 -10.18 16.17 -13.60
CA ALA A 653 -9.26 16.73 -12.61
C ALA A 653 -8.84 15.66 -11.58
N GLU A 654 -7.53 15.56 -11.31
CA GLU A 654 -6.96 14.63 -10.34
C GLU A 654 -7.48 13.18 -10.51
N LEU A 655 -7.65 12.77 -11.78
CA LEU A 655 -8.13 11.42 -12.10
C LEU A 655 -7.05 10.39 -11.77
N ASP A 656 -7.43 9.39 -10.97
CA ASP A 656 -6.66 8.20 -10.70
C ASP A 656 -7.52 6.92 -10.79
N ALA A 657 -6.87 5.76 -10.85
CA ALA A 657 -7.55 4.48 -10.91
C ALA A 657 -8.42 4.21 -9.67
N LYS A 658 -8.02 4.71 -8.49
CA LYS A 658 -8.76 4.58 -7.23
C LYS A 658 -10.16 5.18 -7.36
N ARG A 659 -10.26 6.45 -7.76
CA ARG A 659 -11.55 7.13 -7.96
C ARG A 659 -12.37 6.49 -9.07
N ALA A 660 -11.72 6.11 -10.16
CA ALA A 660 -12.39 5.49 -11.29
C ALA A 660 -13.05 4.15 -10.91
N ILE A 661 -12.34 3.27 -10.22
CA ILE A 661 -12.84 1.95 -9.79
C ILE A 661 -13.92 2.11 -8.71
N ASP A 662 -13.70 2.97 -7.72
CA ASP A 662 -14.69 3.25 -6.66
C ASP A 662 -16.02 3.76 -7.26
N GLN A 663 -15.96 4.74 -8.15
CA GLN A 663 -17.15 5.32 -8.79
C GLN A 663 -17.92 4.28 -9.62
N GLY A 664 -17.21 3.45 -10.39
CA GLY A 664 -17.82 2.36 -11.16
C GLY A 664 -18.51 1.32 -10.30
N THR A 665 -17.84 0.90 -9.20
CA THR A 665 -18.39 -0.08 -8.25
C THR A 665 -19.61 0.48 -7.52
N ARG A 666 -19.57 1.72 -7.04
CA ARG A 666 -20.69 2.37 -6.33
C ARG A 666 -21.89 2.61 -7.24
N LEU A 667 -21.66 3.03 -8.49
CA LEU A 667 -22.76 3.14 -9.44
C LEU A 667 -23.44 1.78 -9.65
N ALA A 668 -22.66 0.73 -9.91
CA ALA A 668 -23.20 -0.61 -10.09
C ALA A 668 -23.98 -1.11 -8.86
N ALA A 669 -23.54 -0.79 -7.64
CA ALA A 669 -24.26 -1.13 -6.42
C ALA A 669 -25.63 -0.43 -6.31
N ALA A 670 -25.78 0.75 -6.93
CA ALA A 670 -27.00 1.55 -6.91
C ALA A 670 -27.99 1.19 -8.05
N LEU A 671 -27.54 0.60 -9.18
CA LEU A 671 -28.37 0.23 -10.33
C LEU A 671 -29.31 -0.95 -10.01
#